data_45893f46d36c0c52ecbcb47abcd7bdcd
#
_entry.id   45893f46d36c0c52ecbcb47abcd7bdcd
#
_cell.length_a   1.000
_cell.length_b   1.000
_cell.length_c   1.000
_cell.angle_alpha   90.00
_cell.angle_beta   90.00
_cell.angle_gamma   90.00
#
_symmetry.space_group_name_H-M   'P 1'
#
loop_
_entity.id
_entity.type
_entity.pdbx_description
1 polymer ?
#
loop_
_entity_poly.entity_id
_entity_poly.type
_entity_poly.pdbx_seq_one_letter_code
_entity_poly.pdbx_strand_id
1 'polypeptide(L)'
;MTHPNPFHLLRFLLICAGALVFQPAIGQENMDDQRPLRSPRVFNPVPCHHYRHARAPRTEEAPAAPRWMMNYDMSESIARSDSFDVATYALDLDVTEYNLHQLTAHATIGFNALNSEATDLWFDLVELTVDSVHLNGMAIGFEQGEFQLHVDAPELGWETNSTYELEVWYGGIPYQDPYWGGFYFVSDYIYNLGIGLTTIPPNFGKVWYPCFDNFVERATYTYNVTSAGGRTAHCQGTFLGETQLGGDTVTRSFNLAHPITTHQSAIAVAPYVDSNMVHMGAFGEVPIRLTGKAEHINAMVTKFQELGSAIDALEYWWGPYAWERVGYVLTTDGALEIPTNIAYPQFMVGEGLVQNGDLFSHELGHHWWGDLVAPTLHNHMWIKEGPAEYSSHLFVEWKDGQEAFIDVVKDNQLYVLEETHLQDDGFHPLSPMPDEHIYGRHTYYKGASILHNLRAYLGDELYRSAMQSVLATHMDSHMDAAVFESTLEDITGVDMTPWFEAQVLQPGFSTWLIDSTAQAASDMSTTLFLQQKLRACENYHNAEPLDVTVWDADWNRYDTQISASGQTDVITIDHPGITDPVLFALNANGRLNQGRMDFTYTINDTEGIQNLPWVAMRVGCDVMPEGDSALVRIEHHWAAPDAGPVEPYVDELSTTHFWTVGGIWPAGVLLDARLQYYGNNADQLDFELYGNTEENGFLAWRPDASAAWQECLDYEWQPGSLTNGAGLFRVLNLRQGQYAFAKGDVAADVSTLEPNQTLQLWPNPVQETLNLQLEQPVESVRITDALGRTVYRMQLTEIQKTLAIPVQRLEAGLYHIVLPTGTTQSFIKN
;
A
#
# COMPACT_ATOMS: atom_id res chain seq x y z
N MET A 1 -11.35 38.56 52.03
CA MET A 1 -12.77 38.07 52.03
C MET A 1 -13.06 37.60 50.61
N THR A 2 -13.24 36.32 50.46
CA THR A 2 -13.91 35.57 49.38
C THR A 2 -13.57 35.84 47.92
N HIS A 3 -12.76 34.94 47.38
CA HIS A 3 -12.79 34.57 45.96
C HIS A 3 -14.11 33.88 45.63
N PRO A 4 -14.58 33.94 44.41
CA PRO A 4 -15.15 32.80 43.73
C PRO A 4 -14.52 32.53 42.36
N ASN A 5 -14.40 31.24 42.13
CA ASN A 5 -14.09 30.45 40.95
C ASN A 5 -15.00 30.82 39.74
N PRO A 6 -14.53 30.85 38.52
CA PRO A 6 -15.38 30.85 37.34
C PRO A 6 -15.29 29.57 36.55
N PHE A 7 -16.18 28.63 36.77
CA PHE A 7 -16.69 27.74 35.77
C PHE A 7 -18.10 28.19 35.40
N HIS A 8 -18.30 28.63 34.16
CA HIS A 8 -19.58 28.50 33.42
C HIS A 8 -19.38 28.85 31.96
N LEU A 9 -19.48 27.85 31.15
CA LEU A 9 -20.41 27.72 30.00
C LEU A 9 -20.66 29.00 29.21
N LEU A 10 -20.27 29.00 27.95
CA LEU A 10 -20.99 29.71 26.91
C LEU A 10 -21.35 28.76 25.78
N ARG A 11 -22.59 28.25 25.79
CA ARG A 11 -23.34 27.85 24.60
C ARG A 11 -23.74 29.13 23.89
N PHE A 12 -23.36 29.33 22.66
CA PHE A 12 -24.06 30.14 21.70
C PHE A 12 -24.21 29.37 20.38
N LEU A 13 -25.43 28.87 20.16
CA LEU A 13 -25.96 28.63 18.84
C LEU A 13 -26.04 29.99 18.13
N LEU A 14 -25.44 30.09 16.94
CA LEU A 14 -25.89 31.02 15.93
C LEU A 14 -25.86 30.33 14.60
N ILE A 15 -27.06 29.96 14.14
CA ILE A 15 -27.36 29.62 12.75
C ILE A 15 -27.22 30.92 11.98
N CYS A 16 -26.23 31.04 11.12
CA CYS A 16 -26.27 31.99 10.01
C CYS A 16 -25.81 31.23 8.77
N ALA A 17 -26.81 30.90 7.94
CA ALA A 17 -26.56 30.59 6.54
C ALA A 17 -25.92 31.83 5.89
N GLY A 18 -24.64 31.69 5.59
CA GLY A 18 -23.86 32.61 4.79
C GLY A 18 -23.05 31.77 3.83
N ALA A 19 -23.43 31.80 2.57
CA ALA A 19 -22.64 31.29 1.49
C ALA A 19 -21.24 31.95 1.55
N LEU A 20 -20.25 31.23 2.04
CA LEU A 20 -18.84 31.57 1.89
C LEU A 20 -18.43 31.15 0.47
N VAL A 21 -18.48 32.15 -0.41
CA VAL A 21 -17.77 32.09 -1.68
C VAL A 21 -16.28 32.01 -1.33
N PHE A 22 -15.71 30.81 -1.43
CA PHE A 22 -14.28 30.65 -1.47
C PHE A 22 -13.80 31.31 -2.78
N GLN A 23 -13.18 32.47 -2.69
CA GLN A 23 -12.31 32.94 -3.74
C GLN A 23 -11.04 32.08 -3.68
N PRO A 24 -10.69 31.34 -4.74
CA PRO A 24 -9.37 30.75 -4.83
C PRO A 24 -8.36 31.89 -4.85
N ALA A 25 -7.38 31.83 -3.95
CA ALA A 25 -6.17 32.63 -4.08
C ALA A 25 -5.51 32.22 -5.39
N ILE A 26 -5.55 33.11 -6.38
CA ILE A 26 -4.79 32.99 -7.61
C ILE A 26 -3.32 33.23 -7.23
N GLY A 27 -2.66 32.16 -6.79
CA GLY A 27 -1.20 32.06 -6.83
C GLY A 27 -0.84 31.61 -8.24
N GLN A 28 -0.48 32.56 -9.09
CA GLN A 28 0.36 32.27 -10.24
C GLN A 28 1.73 31.82 -9.72
N GLU A 29 1.90 30.59 -9.32
CA GLU A 29 3.20 29.92 -9.44
C GLU A 29 3.17 29.21 -10.80
N ASN A 30 4.02 29.71 -11.71
CA ASN A 30 4.46 28.95 -12.87
C ASN A 30 5.16 27.69 -12.32
N MET A 31 4.42 26.62 -12.09
CA MET A 31 4.99 25.31 -11.97
C MET A 31 5.49 24.93 -13.36
N ASP A 32 6.79 25.09 -13.56
CA ASP A 32 7.53 24.34 -14.56
C ASP A 32 7.29 22.85 -14.22
N ASP A 33 6.33 22.23 -14.91
CA ASP A 33 5.99 20.80 -14.74
C ASP A 33 7.05 19.92 -15.43
N GLN A 34 8.32 20.34 -15.34
CA GLN A 34 9.47 19.57 -15.76
C GLN A 34 9.90 18.65 -14.63
N ARG A 35 9.08 17.62 -14.37
CA ARG A 35 9.56 16.50 -13.54
C ARG A 35 10.70 15.81 -14.29
N PRO A 36 11.92 15.80 -13.76
CA PRO A 36 12.96 14.95 -14.34
C PRO A 36 12.45 13.51 -14.27
N LEU A 37 12.58 12.78 -15.38
CA LEU A 37 12.30 11.34 -15.42
C LEU A 37 13.20 10.67 -14.38
N ARG A 38 12.64 10.44 -13.21
CA ARG A 38 13.29 9.62 -12.19
C ARG A 38 13.15 8.17 -12.62
N SER A 39 14.25 7.43 -12.54
CA SER A 39 14.13 5.96 -12.51
C SER A 39 13.11 5.64 -11.42
N PRO A 40 12.13 4.73 -11.66
CA PRO A 40 11.23 4.29 -10.62
C PRO A 40 12.08 4.01 -9.38
N ARG A 41 11.74 4.58 -8.23
CA ARG A 41 12.32 4.10 -6.98
C ARG A 41 12.05 2.60 -6.99
N VAL A 42 13.05 1.79 -6.79
CA VAL A 42 12.82 0.37 -6.52
C VAL A 42 12.05 0.38 -5.21
N PHE A 43 10.72 0.28 -5.29
CA PHE A 43 9.87 0.10 -4.14
C PHE A 43 10.32 -1.21 -3.51
N ASN A 44 10.98 -1.12 -2.40
CA ASN A 44 11.36 -2.25 -1.57
C ASN A 44 10.48 -2.17 -0.34
N PRO A 45 9.25 -2.70 -0.44
CA PRO A 45 8.38 -2.74 0.73
C PRO A 45 9.09 -3.57 1.79
N VAL A 46 9.37 -2.96 2.93
CA VAL A 46 9.93 -3.64 4.10
C VAL A 46 8.86 -3.64 5.18
N PRO A 47 7.92 -4.60 5.15
CA PRO A 47 7.07 -4.82 6.30
C PRO A 47 7.96 -5.24 7.48
N CYS A 48 7.59 -4.81 8.66
CA CYS A 48 8.35 -5.00 9.88
C CYS A 48 8.85 -6.44 10.13
N HIS A 49 8.07 -7.44 9.77
CA HIS A 49 8.41 -8.86 9.96
C HIS A 49 8.69 -9.63 8.65
N HIS A 50 8.40 -9.06 7.47
CA HIS A 50 8.53 -9.76 6.18
C HIS A 50 9.91 -9.65 5.53
N TYR A 51 10.82 -8.86 6.06
CA TYR A 51 12.12 -8.60 5.42
C TYR A 51 12.94 -9.86 5.14
N ARG A 52 12.88 -10.87 6.02
CA ARG A 52 13.54 -12.16 5.79
C ARG A 52 12.73 -13.10 4.91
N HIS A 53 11.40 -13.01 4.95
CA HIS A 53 10.50 -13.97 4.33
C HIS A 53 10.09 -13.61 2.90
N ALA A 54 10.16 -12.34 2.50
CA ALA A 54 9.99 -11.93 1.11
C ALA A 54 11.02 -12.54 0.13
N ARG A 55 12.12 -13.14 0.67
CA ARG A 55 13.15 -13.84 -0.10
C ARG A 55 13.13 -15.36 0.03
N ALA A 56 12.34 -15.92 0.93
CA ALA A 56 12.19 -17.37 1.01
C ALA A 56 11.28 -17.85 -0.13
N PRO A 57 11.75 -18.77 -0.99
CA PRO A 57 10.83 -19.36 -1.97
C PRO A 57 9.71 -20.09 -1.22
N ARG A 58 8.47 -19.94 -1.67
CA ARG A 58 7.25 -20.63 -1.18
C ARG A 58 7.31 -22.17 -1.22
N THR A 59 8.49 -22.77 -1.37
CA THR A 59 8.69 -24.21 -1.54
C THR A 59 8.98 -24.96 -0.25
N GLU A 60 9.11 -24.29 0.90
CA GLU A 60 9.15 -24.96 2.19
C GLU A 60 7.74 -24.95 2.78
N GLU A 61 7.20 -26.12 3.07
CA GLU A 61 5.95 -26.24 3.83
C GLU A 61 6.10 -25.40 5.10
N ALA A 62 5.14 -24.49 5.34
CA ALA A 62 5.12 -23.72 6.57
C ALA A 62 5.23 -24.68 7.77
N PRO A 63 6.04 -24.38 8.80
CA PRO A 63 6.09 -25.20 10.00
C PRO A 63 4.67 -25.42 10.52
N ALA A 64 4.35 -26.65 10.92
CA ALA A 64 3.03 -26.94 11.49
C ALA A 64 2.81 -26.08 12.74
N ALA A 65 1.63 -25.49 12.85
CA ALA A 65 1.23 -24.75 14.04
C ALA A 65 1.45 -25.62 15.29
N PRO A 66 1.90 -25.04 16.42
CA PRO A 66 2.12 -25.78 17.64
C PRO A 66 0.81 -26.44 18.10
N ARG A 67 0.93 -27.61 18.71
CA ARG A 67 -0.24 -28.45 19.06
C ARG A 67 -1.25 -27.72 19.96
N TRP A 68 -0.78 -26.86 20.87
CA TRP A 68 -1.60 -26.09 21.79
C TRP A 68 -2.53 -25.07 21.09
N MET A 69 -2.18 -24.64 19.85
CA MET A 69 -3.02 -23.74 19.05
C MET A 69 -4.32 -24.36 18.57
N MET A 70 -4.39 -25.68 18.43
CA MET A 70 -5.55 -26.34 17.82
C MET A 70 -6.85 -26.18 18.65
N ASN A 71 -6.75 -25.75 19.89
CA ASN A 71 -7.87 -25.59 20.81
C ASN A 71 -7.98 -24.17 21.39
N TYR A 72 -7.22 -23.21 20.89
CA TYR A 72 -7.27 -21.84 21.38
C TYR A 72 -8.41 -21.08 20.73
N ASP A 73 -9.29 -20.45 21.52
CA ASP A 73 -10.40 -19.61 21.05
C ASP A 73 -10.24 -18.17 21.55
N MET A 74 -10.04 -17.24 20.62
CA MET A 74 -9.90 -15.81 20.95
C MET A 74 -11.19 -15.22 21.51
N SER A 75 -12.36 -15.71 21.10
CA SER A 75 -13.64 -15.21 21.59
C SER A 75 -13.82 -15.55 23.08
N GLU A 76 -13.38 -16.74 23.51
CA GLU A 76 -13.36 -17.13 24.91
C GLU A 76 -12.33 -16.28 25.70
N SER A 77 -11.18 -15.99 25.10
CA SER A 77 -10.18 -15.11 25.72
C SER A 77 -10.70 -13.68 25.94
N ILE A 78 -11.43 -13.13 24.97
CA ILE A 78 -12.06 -11.81 25.09
C ILE A 78 -13.19 -11.82 26.14
N ALA A 79 -14.03 -12.86 26.15
CA ALA A 79 -15.14 -12.97 27.10
C ALA A 79 -14.69 -13.04 28.56
N ARG A 80 -13.45 -13.44 28.84
CA ARG A 80 -12.87 -13.36 30.19
C ARG A 80 -12.74 -11.93 30.69
N SER A 81 -12.40 -10.99 29.82
CA SER A 81 -12.29 -9.56 30.12
C SER A 81 -13.63 -8.90 30.46
N ASP A 82 -14.77 -9.55 30.15
CA ASP A 82 -16.10 -9.13 30.65
C ASP A 82 -16.34 -9.53 32.14
N SER A 83 -15.54 -10.46 32.64
CA SER A 83 -15.68 -10.99 34.00
C SER A 83 -14.60 -10.52 34.94
N PHE A 84 -13.41 -10.29 34.43
CA PHE A 84 -12.23 -9.86 35.17
C PHE A 84 -11.46 -8.81 34.37
N ASP A 85 -11.03 -7.75 35.02
CA ASP A 85 -10.23 -6.65 34.49
C ASP A 85 -8.84 -6.72 35.14
N VAL A 86 -7.82 -7.02 34.32
CA VAL A 86 -6.43 -7.10 34.81
C VAL A 86 -5.77 -5.72 34.71
N ALA A 87 -5.60 -5.08 35.84
CA ALA A 87 -5.09 -3.73 35.96
C ALA A 87 -3.54 -3.63 35.91
N THR A 88 -2.85 -4.63 36.49
CA THR A 88 -1.38 -4.56 36.70
C THR A 88 -0.70 -5.90 36.54
N TYR A 89 0.49 -5.89 35.96
CA TYR A 89 1.47 -6.98 36.03
C TYR A 89 2.78 -6.48 36.64
N ALA A 90 3.27 -7.13 37.69
CA ALA A 90 4.65 -6.98 38.14
C ALA A 90 5.38 -8.30 37.85
N LEU A 91 6.42 -8.22 37.02
CA LEU A 91 7.14 -9.38 36.50
C LEU A 91 8.58 -9.37 37.03
N ASP A 92 8.89 -10.28 37.97
CA ASP A 92 10.22 -10.55 38.48
C ASP A 92 10.81 -11.69 37.62
N LEU A 93 11.82 -11.40 36.84
CA LEU A 93 12.37 -12.31 35.84
C LEU A 93 13.86 -12.56 36.11
N ASP A 94 14.26 -13.80 36.21
CA ASP A 94 15.68 -14.21 36.21
C ASP A 94 16.00 -14.88 34.87
N VAL A 95 16.87 -14.25 34.09
CA VAL A 95 17.36 -14.71 32.79
C VAL A 95 18.88 -14.98 32.80
N THR A 96 19.42 -15.25 33.98
CA THR A 96 20.87 -15.53 34.14
C THR A 96 21.30 -16.83 33.48
N GLU A 97 20.39 -17.82 33.35
CA GLU A 97 20.65 -19.13 32.74
C GLU A 97 20.58 -19.08 31.22
N TYR A 98 21.29 -18.09 30.61
CA TYR A 98 21.35 -17.86 29.20
C TYR A 98 21.63 -19.09 28.34
N ASN A 99 22.63 -19.89 28.76
CA ASN A 99 23.06 -21.06 27.99
C ASN A 99 22.05 -22.22 28.00
N LEU A 100 21.13 -22.23 28.94
CA LEU A 100 20.04 -23.19 29.02
C LEU A 100 18.79 -22.69 28.31
N HIS A 101 18.77 -21.43 27.87
CA HIS A 101 17.62 -20.75 27.28
C HIS A 101 16.41 -20.74 28.23
N GLN A 102 16.66 -20.66 29.54
CA GLN A 102 15.63 -20.74 30.56
C GLN A 102 15.41 -19.41 31.28
N LEU A 103 14.19 -19.20 31.69
CA LEU A 103 13.83 -18.18 32.66
C LEU A 103 13.23 -18.83 33.93
N THR A 104 13.39 -18.14 35.04
CA THR A 104 12.62 -18.36 36.27
C THR A 104 11.92 -17.06 36.58
N ALA A 105 10.66 -17.11 36.96
CA ALA A 105 9.85 -15.93 37.09
C ALA A 105 8.84 -16.01 38.24
N HIS A 106 8.49 -14.83 38.73
CA HIS A 106 7.37 -14.58 39.60
C HIS A 106 6.54 -13.46 39.06
N ALA A 107 5.27 -13.71 38.76
CA ALA A 107 4.32 -12.69 38.30
C ALA A 107 3.36 -12.35 39.45
N THR A 108 3.24 -11.06 39.79
CA THR A 108 2.18 -10.51 40.61
C THR A 108 1.18 -9.82 39.74
N ILE A 109 -0.06 -10.31 39.70
CA ILE A 109 -1.14 -9.88 38.83
C ILE A 109 -2.25 -9.25 39.67
N GLY A 110 -2.45 -7.95 39.50
CA GLY A 110 -3.56 -7.22 40.14
C GLY A 110 -4.76 -7.14 39.21
N PHE A 111 -5.91 -7.66 39.67
CA PHE A 111 -7.13 -7.67 38.88
C PHE A 111 -8.38 -7.36 39.66
N ASN A 112 -9.44 -6.93 39.00
CA ASN A 112 -10.76 -6.68 39.54
C ASN A 112 -11.74 -7.76 39.08
N ALA A 113 -12.55 -8.30 39.95
CA ALA A 113 -13.69 -9.10 39.56
C ALA A 113 -14.87 -8.19 39.19
N LEU A 114 -15.30 -8.23 37.94
CA LEU A 114 -16.39 -7.39 37.40
C LEU A 114 -17.75 -8.04 37.62
N ASN A 115 -17.78 -9.37 37.76
CA ASN A 115 -19.00 -10.14 37.87
C ASN A 115 -18.87 -11.22 38.96
N SER A 116 -19.79 -11.26 39.93
CA SER A 116 -19.83 -12.26 41.00
C SER A 116 -20.32 -13.64 40.53
N GLU A 117 -20.90 -13.74 39.34
CA GLU A 117 -21.32 -15.01 38.77
C GLU A 117 -20.16 -15.73 38.05
N ALA A 118 -19.03 -15.06 37.86
CA ALA A 118 -17.83 -15.67 37.30
C ALA A 118 -17.36 -16.80 38.27
N THR A 119 -17.14 -17.97 37.74
CA THR A 119 -16.66 -19.13 38.48
C THR A 119 -15.22 -19.48 38.15
N ASP A 120 -14.85 -19.27 36.93
CA ASP A 120 -13.57 -19.72 36.37
C ASP A 120 -12.64 -18.52 36.12
N LEU A 121 -11.46 -18.55 36.71
CA LEU A 121 -10.38 -17.61 36.41
C LEU A 121 -9.24 -18.39 35.78
N TRP A 122 -8.91 -18.05 34.59
CA TRP A 122 -7.82 -18.68 33.85
C TRP A 122 -6.99 -17.68 33.05
N PHE A 123 -5.71 -17.92 33.02
CA PHE A 123 -4.72 -17.16 32.26
C PHE A 123 -4.16 -18.03 31.15
N ASP A 124 -3.79 -17.40 30.05
CA ASP A 124 -3.05 -18.05 28.98
C ASP A 124 -1.58 -18.19 29.40
N LEU A 125 -1.04 -19.39 29.29
CA LEU A 125 0.38 -19.68 29.55
C LEU A 125 0.77 -20.96 28.82
N VAL A 126 1.81 -20.92 28.01
CA VAL A 126 2.28 -22.07 27.21
C VAL A 126 3.76 -22.38 27.50
N GLU A 127 4.13 -23.67 27.36
CA GLU A 127 5.52 -24.20 27.44
C GLU A 127 6.24 -23.98 28.80
N LEU A 128 5.72 -23.15 29.69
CA LEU A 128 6.28 -22.88 31.00
C LEU A 128 5.53 -23.65 32.06
N THR A 129 6.23 -24.06 33.13
CA THR A 129 5.68 -24.84 34.25
C THR A 129 5.39 -23.94 35.42
N VAL A 130 4.19 -24.05 36.01
CA VAL A 130 3.80 -23.34 37.24
C VAL A 130 4.18 -24.17 38.45
N ASP A 131 4.91 -23.58 39.40
CA ASP A 131 5.34 -24.20 40.63
C ASP A 131 4.33 -24.00 41.78
N SER A 132 3.77 -22.78 41.88
CA SER A 132 2.78 -22.44 42.93
C SER A 132 1.98 -21.20 42.56
N VAL A 133 0.77 -21.12 43.13
CA VAL A 133 -0.14 -19.96 42.95
C VAL A 133 -0.65 -19.52 44.33
N HIS A 134 -0.62 -18.22 44.58
CA HIS A 134 -1.19 -17.61 45.77
C HIS A 134 -2.21 -16.54 45.38
N LEU A 135 -3.32 -16.46 46.11
CA LEU A 135 -4.32 -15.40 45.97
C LEU A 135 -4.33 -14.58 47.26
N ASN A 136 -4.09 -13.27 47.20
CA ASN A 136 -3.98 -12.38 48.34
C ASN A 136 -3.00 -12.92 49.42
N GLY A 137 -1.87 -13.45 49.00
CA GLY A 137 -0.79 -14.00 49.83
C GLY A 137 -1.08 -15.38 50.42
N MET A 138 -2.18 -16.05 50.08
CA MET A 138 -2.54 -17.40 50.55
C MET A 138 -2.48 -18.38 49.36
N ALA A 139 -1.90 -19.56 49.58
CA ALA A 139 -1.86 -20.61 48.60
C ALA A 139 -3.29 -20.99 48.17
N ILE A 140 -3.52 -21.09 46.85
CA ILE A 140 -4.80 -21.49 46.28
C ILE A 140 -4.60 -22.65 45.30
N GLY A 141 -5.63 -23.46 45.06
CA GLY A 141 -5.60 -24.55 44.10
C GLY A 141 -5.52 -24.02 42.68
N PHE A 142 -4.81 -24.75 41.82
CA PHE A 142 -4.71 -24.46 40.41
C PHE A 142 -4.57 -25.74 39.58
N GLU A 143 -4.96 -25.67 38.33
CA GLU A 143 -4.72 -26.70 37.32
C GLU A 143 -4.01 -26.06 36.12
N GLN A 144 -2.92 -26.68 35.67
CA GLN A 144 -2.21 -26.24 34.46
C GLN A 144 -2.54 -27.18 33.29
N GLY A 145 -3.15 -26.64 32.26
CA GLY A 145 -3.37 -27.30 31.00
C GLY A 145 -2.22 -27.09 29.99
N GLU A 146 -2.45 -27.42 28.74
CA GLU A 146 -1.46 -27.29 27.65
C GLU A 146 -1.18 -25.81 27.31
N PHE A 147 -2.19 -24.92 27.45
CA PHE A 147 -2.10 -23.50 27.11
C PHE A 147 -2.77 -22.55 28.11
N GLN A 148 -3.28 -23.07 29.20
CA GLN A 148 -4.03 -22.31 30.22
C GLN A 148 -3.62 -22.70 31.62
N LEU A 149 -3.62 -21.71 32.50
CA LEU A 149 -3.52 -21.84 33.96
C LEU A 149 -4.91 -21.52 34.54
N HIS A 150 -5.60 -22.53 35.00
CA HIS A 150 -6.86 -22.40 35.74
C HIS A 150 -6.56 -22.16 37.24
N VAL A 151 -7.22 -21.17 37.84
CA VAL A 151 -7.08 -20.82 39.25
C VAL A 151 -8.44 -21.01 39.93
N ASP A 152 -8.46 -21.78 41.01
CA ASP A 152 -9.68 -22.04 41.76
C ASP A 152 -10.31 -20.74 42.31
N ALA A 153 -11.65 -20.67 42.30
CA ALA A 153 -12.31 -19.53 42.92
C ALA A 153 -12.11 -19.55 44.46
N PRO A 154 -12.13 -18.40 45.15
CA PRO A 154 -12.16 -18.35 46.60
C PRO A 154 -13.40 -19.10 47.16
N GLU A 155 -13.29 -19.65 48.38
CA GLU A 155 -14.40 -20.39 49.01
C GLU A 155 -15.74 -19.61 49.06
N LEU A 156 -15.70 -18.28 49.11
CA LEU A 156 -16.87 -17.41 49.12
C LEU A 156 -17.28 -16.89 47.71
N GLY A 157 -16.58 -17.36 46.65
CA GLY A 157 -16.69 -16.82 45.29
C GLY A 157 -16.03 -15.46 45.12
N TRP A 158 -16.12 -14.91 43.92
CA TRP A 158 -15.61 -13.57 43.59
C TRP A 158 -16.59 -12.49 44.09
N GLU A 159 -16.05 -11.43 44.68
CA GLU A 159 -16.84 -10.28 45.09
C GLU A 159 -16.76 -9.20 44.01
N THR A 160 -17.92 -8.82 43.47
CA THR A 160 -18.00 -7.81 42.36
C THR A 160 -17.34 -6.49 42.76
N ASN A 161 -16.53 -5.94 41.89
CA ASN A 161 -15.72 -4.71 42.08
C ASN A 161 -14.68 -4.81 43.19
N SER A 162 -14.31 -6.01 43.62
CA SER A 162 -13.21 -6.22 44.56
C SER A 162 -11.92 -6.47 43.79
N THR A 163 -10.82 -5.93 44.29
CA THR A 163 -9.48 -6.11 43.77
C THR A 163 -8.82 -7.32 44.40
N TYR A 164 -8.16 -8.12 43.60
CA TYR A 164 -7.41 -9.30 43.99
C TYR A 164 -5.98 -9.20 43.53
N GLU A 165 -5.06 -9.86 44.22
CA GLU A 165 -3.66 -10.01 43.87
C GLU A 165 -3.34 -11.49 43.73
N LEU A 166 -2.94 -11.90 42.51
CA LEU A 166 -2.52 -13.26 42.21
C LEU A 166 -1.01 -13.30 42.04
N GLU A 167 -0.36 -14.16 42.75
CA GLU A 167 1.09 -14.41 42.63
C GLU A 167 1.29 -15.79 42.00
N VAL A 168 2.09 -15.86 40.93
CA VAL A 168 2.39 -17.08 40.18
C VAL A 168 3.89 -17.26 40.08
N TRP A 169 4.42 -18.36 40.64
CA TRP A 169 5.83 -18.78 40.44
C TRP A 169 5.88 -19.79 39.30
N TYR A 170 6.73 -19.55 38.34
CA TYR A 170 6.81 -20.37 37.15
C TYR A 170 8.20 -20.30 36.52
N GLY A 171 8.48 -21.21 35.57
CA GLY A 171 9.72 -21.17 34.83
C GLY A 171 9.82 -22.23 33.75
N GLY A 172 10.91 -22.21 33.00
CA GLY A 172 11.13 -23.13 31.89
C GLY A 172 11.79 -22.49 30.68
N ILE A 173 11.66 -23.15 29.55
CA ILE A 173 12.12 -22.63 28.26
C ILE A 173 10.93 -21.96 27.60
N PRO A 174 10.94 -20.63 27.37
CA PRO A 174 9.83 -19.94 26.74
C PRO A 174 9.77 -20.28 25.24
N TYR A 175 8.57 -20.21 24.66
CA TYR A 175 8.33 -20.58 23.28
C TYR A 175 8.90 -19.50 22.33
N GLN A 176 9.53 -19.98 21.26
CA GLN A 176 9.93 -19.19 20.11
C GLN A 176 9.22 -19.74 18.88
N ASP A 177 8.56 -18.86 18.11
CA ASP A 177 7.95 -19.24 16.84
C ASP A 177 9.04 -19.73 15.86
N PRO A 178 8.88 -20.87 15.20
CA PRO A 178 9.88 -21.40 14.27
C PRO A 178 10.10 -20.51 13.07
N TYR A 179 9.15 -19.64 12.76
CA TYR A 179 9.24 -18.72 11.65
C TYR A 179 9.72 -17.35 12.11
N TRP A 180 8.99 -16.69 13.00
CA TRP A 180 9.32 -15.39 13.55
C TRP A 180 8.44 -15.07 14.76
N GLY A 181 9.05 -14.51 15.81
CA GLY A 181 8.35 -14.07 17.01
C GLY A 181 8.62 -14.94 18.24
N GLY A 182 8.03 -14.55 19.37
CA GLY A 182 8.23 -15.23 20.64
C GLY A 182 9.47 -14.79 21.41
N PHE A 183 10.07 -15.67 22.21
CA PHE A 183 11.13 -15.33 23.14
C PHE A 183 12.49 -15.88 22.67
N TYR A 184 13.51 -15.02 22.61
CA TYR A 184 14.80 -15.30 22.00
C TYR A 184 15.94 -15.31 23.02
N PHE A 185 16.82 -16.34 22.91
CA PHE A 185 18.14 -16.38 23.51
C PHE A 185 19.15 -16.61 22.39
N VAL A 186 19.71 -15.54 21.82
CA VAL A 186 20.53 -15.65 20.58
C VAL A 186 21.62 -14.59 20.52
N SER A 187 22.84 -14.99 20.15
CA SER A 187 23.94 -14.05 19.85
C SER A 187 24.16 -12.99 20.96
N ASP A 188 24.08 -13.44 22.22
CA ASP A 188 24.26 -12.60 23.41
C ASP A 188 23.11 -11.59 23.66
N TYR A 189 21.95 -11.82 23.03
CA TYR A 189 20.71 -11.12 23.27
C TYR A 189 19.67 -12.01 23.92
N ILE A 190 18.87 -11.44 24.80
CA ILE A 190 17.63 -12.03 25.31
C ILE A 190 16.54 -10.98 25.08
N TYR A 191 15.49 -11.31 24.35
CA TYR A 191 14.39 -10.38 24.07
C TYR A 191 13.16 -11.16 23.63
N ASN A 192 12.00 -10.53 23.67
CA ASN A 192 10.80 -11.11 23.08
C ASN A 192 10.20 -10.18 22.03
N LEU A 193 9.52 -10.82 21.08
CA LEU A 193 8.62 -10.20 20.14
C LEU A 193 7.24 -10.79 20.39
N GLY A 194 6.29 -9.95 20.75
CA GLY A 194 5.02 -10.37 21.33
C GLY A 194 3.99 -10.93 20.36
N ILE A 195 4.39 -11.25 19.15
CA ILE A 195 3.55 -11.94 18.15
C ILE A 195 4.31 -13.12 17.54
N GLY A 196 3.56 -14.06 16.91
CA GLY A 196 4.09 -15.18 16.14
C GLY A 196 3.38 -15.31 14.79
N LEU A 197 4.08 -15.78 13.78
CA LEU A 197 3.56 -15.91 12.41
C LEU A 197 3.00 -17.28 12.07
N THR A 198 3.29 -18.32 12.89
CA THR A 198 2.73 -19.67 12.66
C THR A 198 1.47 -19.93 13.47
N THR A 199 0.96 -18.91 14.17
CA THR A 199 -0.17 -19.06 15.10
C THR A 199 -1.28 -18.05 14.79
N ILE A 200 -2.53 -18.46 15.03
CA ILE A 200 -3.71 -17.62 14.98
C ILE A 200 -4.56 -17.94 16.21
N PRO A 201 -4.79 -16.97 17.07
CA PRO A 201 -4.31 -15.58 17.05
C PRO A 201 -2.79 -15.46 17.23
N PRO A 202 -2.20 -14.35 16.77
CA PRO A 202 -0.75 -14.19 16.75
C PRO A 202 -0.13 -13.77 18.10
N ASN A 203 -0.93 -13.41 19.08
CA ASN A 203 -0.49 -12.88 20.39
C ASN A 203 0.43 -13.83 21.14
N PHE A 204 1.55 -13.33 21.69
CA PHE A 204 2.59 -14.07 22.38
C PHE A 204 3.00 -13.50 23.74
N GLY A 205 2.10 -12.84 24.46
CA GLY A 205 2.24 -12.61 25.90
C GLY A 205 2.34 -13.92 26.66
N LYS A 206 1.43 -14.85 26.35
CA LYS A 206 1.33 -16.20 26.96
C LYS A 206 2.58 -17.08 26.84
N VAL A 207 3.54 -16.75 26.00
CA VAL A 207 4.74 -17.58 25.80
C VAL A 207 5.81 -17.34 26.86
N TRP A 208 5.68 -16.29 27.69
CA TRP A 208 6.68 -15.95 28.68
C TRP A 208 6.13 -15.50 30.06
N TYR A 209 4.80 -15.19 30.16
CA TYR A 209 4.15 -14.92 31.44
C TYR A 209 2.64 -15.23 31.37
N PRO A 210 1.99 -15.60 32.51
CA PRO A 210 0.55 -15.83 32.57
C PRO A 210 -0.20 -14.53 32.36
N CYS A 211 -1.11 -14.48 31.34
CA CYS A 211 -1.82 -13.25 31.00
C CYS A 211 -3.16 -13.53 30.31
N PHE A 212 -4.00 -12.50 30.20
CA PHE A 212 -5.13 -12.47 29.26
C PHE A 212 -4.62 -12.05 27.89
N ASP A 213 -4.22 -13.04 27.08
CA ASP A 213 -3.48 -12.75 25.82
C ASP A 213 -4.42 -12.48 24.64
N ASN A 214 -5.15 -11.38 24.73
CA ASN A 214 -6.05 -10.87 23.69
C ASN A 214 -5.72 -9.42 23.33
N PHE A 215 -6.52 -8.80 22.43
CA PHE A 215 -6.30 -7.43 21.96
C PHE A 215 -7.08 -6.37 22.74
N VAL A 216 -7.99 -6.77 23.63
CA VAL A 216 -8.88 -5.85 24.36
C VAL A 216 -8.41 -5.57 25.77
N GLU A 217 -7.76 -6.53 26.40
CA GLU A 217 -7.24 -6.39 27.76
C GLU A 217 -6.00 -5.53 27.81
N ARG A 218 -5.96 -4.59 28.78
CA ARG A 218 -4.84 -3.65 28.94
C ARG A 218 -4.45 -3.53 30.40
N ALA A 219 -3.16 -3.53 30.65
CA ALA A 219 -2.62 -3.40 32.01
C ALA A 219 -1.36 -2.52 32.02
N THR A 220 -1.01 -2.04 33.22
CA THR A 220 0.27 -1.39 33.51
C THR A 220 1.31 -2.43 33.91
N TYR A 221 2.60 -2.13 33.69
CA TYR A 221 3.67 -3.10 33.92
C TYR A 221 4.78 -2.57 34.82
N THR A 222 5.26 -3.46 35.70
CA THR A 222 6.53 -3.32 36.43
C THR A 222 7.43 -4.48 36.03
N TYR A 223 8.64 -4.21 35.60
CA TYR A 223 9.63 -5.21 35.20
C TYR A 223 10.81 -5.15 36.15
N ASN A 224 11.16 -6.28 36.80
CA ASN A 224 12.36 -6.49 37.60
C ASN A 224 13.16 -7.62 36.95
N VAL A 225 14.16 -7.27 36.13
CA VAL A 225 14.89 -8.25 35.32
C VAL A 225 16.29 -8.46 35.85
N THR A 226 16.56 -9.67 36.31
CA THR A 226 17.88 -10.14 36.78
C THR A 226 18.64 -10.78 35.62
N SER A 227 19.82 -10.28 35.33
CA SER A 227 20.71 -10.74 34.28
C SER A 227 22.16 -10.81 34.73
N ALA A 228 22.99 -11.55 33.98
CA ALA A 228 24.43 -11.74 34.22
C ALA A 228 25.22 -11.83 32.93
N GLY A 229 26.53 -12.03 33.00
CA GLY A 229 27.41 -12.16 31.82
C GLY A 229 27.66 -10.83 31.13
N GLY A 230 27.61 -9.70 31.84
CA GLY A 230 27.77 -8.36 31.30
C GLY A 230 26.58 -7.85 30.52
N ARG A 231 25.45 -8.58 30.50
CA ARG A 231 24.18 -8.17 29.90
C ARG A 231 23.36 -7.35 30.87
N THR A 232 22.66 -6.33 30.37
CA THR A 232 21.78 -5.48 31.17
C THR A 232 20.41 -5.36 30.51
N ALA A 233 19.35 -5.37 31.35
CA ALA A 233 17.99 -5.23 30.84
C ALA A 233 17.67 -3.79 30.44
N HIS A 234 16.92 -3.65 29.34
CA HIS A 234 16.31 -2.41 28.89
C HIS A 234 14.85 -2.72 28.56
N CYS A 235 13.93 -2.26 29.39
CA CYS A 235 12.50 -2.53 29.27
C CYS A 235 11.74 -1.25 28.93
N GLN A 236 10.44 -1.42 28.73
CA GLN A 236 9.48 -0.34 28.52
C GLN A 236 9.35 0.55 29.76
N GLY A 237 8.80 1.75 29.56
CA GLY A 237 8.51 2.68 30.64
C GLY A 237 9.76 3.33 31.29
N THR A 238 9.59 3.88 32.45
CA THR A 238 10.60 4.63 33.21
C THR A 238 11.56 3.70 33.95
N PHE A 239 12.86 3.94 33.83
CA PHE A 239 13.88 3.24 34.62
C PHE A 239 13.81 3.67 36.08
N LEU A 240 13.60 2.73 37.00
CA LEU A 240 13.47 2.96 38.41
C LEU A 240 14.80 2.79 39.20
N GLY A 241 15.70 1.95 38.67
CA GLY A 241 16.98 1.75 39.33
C GLY A 241 17.62 0.39 39.04
N GLU A 242 18.82 0.20 39.59
CA GLU A 242 19.63 -1.01 39.43
C GLU A 242 20.15 -1.48 40.80
N THR A 243 20.07 -2.79 41.03
CA THR A 243 20.58 -3.45 42.22
C THR A 243 21.61 -4.49 41.82
N GLN A 244 22.83 -4.36 42.38
CA GLN A 244 23.88 -5.35 42.22
C GLN A 244 23.71 -6.49 43.22
N LEU A 245 23.63 -7.73 42.70
CA LEU A 245 23.41 -8.93 43.52
C LEU A 245 24.71 -9.67 43.87
N GLY A 246 25.83 -9.32 43.22
CA GLY A 246 27.15 -9.91 43.41
C GLY A 246 27.71 -10.51 42.12
N GLY A 247 29.03 -10.56 41.98
CA GLY A 247 29.69 -10.93 40.75
C GLY A 247 29.35 -9.90 39.64
N ASP A 248 28.81 -10.40 38.55
CA ASP A 248 28.29 -9.60 37.42
C ASP A 248 26.75 -9.65 37.28
N THR A 249 26.08 -10.17 38.32
CA THR A 249 24.61 -10.29 38.37
C THR A 249 23.97 -8.99 38.81
N VAL A 250 23.02 -8.50 38.03
CA VAL A 250 22.32 -7.23 38.27
C VAL A 250 20.82 -7.38 38.02
N THR A 251 20.02 -6.76 38.86
CA THR A 251 18.57 -6.57 38.64
C THR A 251 18.32 -5.12 38.26
N ARG A 252 17.64 -4.89 37.13
CA ARG A 252 17.18 -3.57 36.69
C ARG A 252 15.67 -3.51 36.73
N SER A 253 15.13 -2.42 37.26
CA SER A 253 13.71 -2.22 37.47
C SER A 253 13.18 -1.10 36.56
N PHE A 254 12.00 -1.34 35.98
CA PHE A 254 11.30 -0.39 35.09
C PHE A 254 9.80 -0.39 35.45
N ASN A 255 9.14 0.74 35.15
CA ASN A 255 7.70 0.87 35.27
C ASN A 255 7.10 1.55 34.05
N LEU A 256 6.14 0.88 33.42
CA LEU A 256 5.28 1.42 32.38
C LEU A 256 3.91 1.76 33.00
N ALA A 257 3.64 3.04 33.16
CA ALA A 257 2.42 3.52 33.79
C ALA A 257 1.23 3.62 32.84
N HIS A 258 1.49 3.66 31.53
CA HIS A 258 0.46 3.66 30.49
C HIS A 258 0.00 2.22 30.23
N PRO A 259 -1.31 1.92 30.22
CA PRO A 259 -1.79 0.57 30.01
C PRO A 259 -1.61 0.10 28.56
N ILE A 260 -1.09 -1.10 28.36
CA ILE A 260 -0.87 -1.71 27.06
C ILE A 260 -1.49 -3.11 26.98
N THR A 261 -1.72 -3.59 25.76
CA THR A 261 -2.11 -4.99 25.56
C THR A 261 -0.96 -5.95 25.85
N THR A 262 -1.27 -7.19 26.20
CA THR A 262 -0.30 -8.16 26.73
C THR A 262 0.79 -8.54 25.73
N HIS A 263 0.47 -8.62 24.43
CA HIS A 263 1.46 -8.92 23.39
C HIS A 263 2.47 -7.79 23.16
N GLN A 264 2.15 -6.57 23.58
CA GLN A 264 3.07 -5.41 23.51
C GLN A 264 4.04 -5.35 24.68
N SER A 265 3.86 -6.19 25.73
CA SER A 265 4.78 -6.27 26.83
C SER A 265 6.09 -6.93 26.41
N ALA A 266 7.22 -6.27 26.70
CA ALA A 266 8.51 -6.76 26.23
C ALA A 266 9.70 -6.38 27.12
N ILE A 267 10.73 -7.23 27.04
CA ILE A 267 12.05 -6.98 27.60
C ILE A 267 13.12 -7.10 26.49
N ALA A 268 14.24 -6.40 26.69
CA ALA A 268 15.43 -6.61 25.89
C ALA A 268 16.66 -6.57 26.78
N VAL A 269 17.54 -7.57 26.68
CA VAL A 269 18.70 -7.76 27.53
C VAL A 269 19.91 -8.12 26.67
N ALA A 270 20.96 -7.30 26.73
CA ALA A 270 22.23 -7.52 26.04
C ALA A 270 23.34 -6.65 26.67
N PRO A 271 24.59 -6.69 26.20
CA PRO A 271 25.61 -5.70 26.57
C PRO A 271 25.32 -4.33 25.93
N TYR A 272 24.21 -3.72 26.34
CA TYR A 272 23.70 -2.49 25.74
C TYR A 272 24.37 -1.23 26.28
N VAL A 273 24.39 -0.21 25.44
CA VAL A 273 24.67 1.20 25.76
C VAL A 273 23.55 2.08 25.19
N ASP A 274 23.29 3.20 25.83
CA ASP A 274 22.24 4.12 25.44
C ASP A 274 22.83 5.41 24.82
N SER A 275 22.11 5.95 23.83
CA SER A 275 22.23 7.33 23.38
C SER A 275 20.90 8.05 23.65
N ASN A 276 20.93 9.09 24.46
CA ASN A 276 19.74 9.84 24.87
C ASN A 276 19.72 11.21 24.21
N MET A 277 18.56 11.60 23.72
CA MET A 277 18.29 12.89 23.08
C MET A 277 16.93 13.42 23.59
N VAL A 278 16.66 14.68 23.28
CA VAL A 278 15.32 15.28 23.48
C VAL A 278 14.96 16.01 22.21
N HIS A 279 13.77 15.75 21.71
CA HIS A 279 13.16 16.50 20.61
C HIS A 279 12.11 17.45 21.14
N MET A 280 12.01 18.64 20.56
CA MET A 280 10.95 19.62 20.85
C MET A 280 9.85 19.45 19.81
N GLY A 281 8.85 18.60 20.11
CA GLY A 281 7.68 18.41 19.28
C GLY A 281 6.67 19.57 19.42
N ALA A 282 5.58 19.47 18.67
CA ALA A 282 4.52 20.48 18.65
C ALA A 282 3.79 20.62 20.01
N PHE A 283 3.75 19.54 20.80
CA PHE A 283 3.02 19.49 22.07
C PHE A 283 3.95 19.49 23.30
N GLY A 284 5.25 19.49 23.11
CA GLY A 284 6.20 19.54 24.22
C GLY A 284 7.49 18.78 23.96
N GLU A 285 8.27 18.58 25.02
CA GLU A 285 9.50 17.79 24.96
C GLU A 285 9.18 16.29 24.83
N VAL A 286 9.78 15.64 23.82
CA VAL A 286 9.73 14.19 23.60
C VAL A 286 11.14 13.62 23.87
N PRO A 287 11.35 12.92 24.99
CA PRO A 287 12.61 12.23 25.22
C PRO A 287 12.80 11.09 24.21
N ILE A 288 14.04 10.93 23.71
CA ILE A 288 14.39 9.85 22.79
C ILE A 288 15.52 9.03 23.39
N ARG A 289 15.36 7.69 23.37
CA ARG A 289 16.40 6.76 23.79
C ARG A 289 16.69 5.76 22.68
N LEU A 290 17.92 5.72 22.21
CA LEU A 290 18.42 4.71 21.28
C LEU A 290 19.33 3.76 22.04
N THR A 291 19.00 2.47 22.03
CA THR A 291 19.68 1.41 22.78
C THR A 291 20.28 0.39 21.82
N GLY A 292 21.58 0.13 21.93
CA GLY A 292 22.25 -0.84 21.06
C GLY A 292 23.56 -1.31 21.69
N LYS A 293 24.20 -2.35 21.11
CA LYS A 293 25.58 -2.69 21.51
C LYS A 293 26.55 -1.57 21.11
N ALA A 294 27.66 -1.47 21.84
CA ALA A 294 28.64 -0.38 21.64
C ALA A 294 29.15 -0.26 20.18
N GLU A 295 29.26 -1.40 19.49
CA GLU A 295 29.66 -1.43 18.06
C GLU A 295 28.60 -0.88 17.11
N HIS A 296 27.32 -0.85 17.50
CA HIS A 296 26.20 -0.44 16.62
C HIS A 296 25.66 0.95 16.96
N ILE A 297 25.85 1.46 18.18
CA ILE A 297 25.18 2.69 18.65
C ILE A 297 25.45 3.92 17.78
N ASN A 298 26.65 4.11 17.26
CA ASN A 298 26.99 5.25 16.41
C ASN A 298 26.30 5.16 15.04
N ALA A 299 26.22 3.96 14.46
CA ALA A 299 25.48 3.72 13.22
C ALA A 299 23.96 3.95 13.44
N MET A 300 23.43 3.49 14.57
CA MET A 300 22.05 3.73 14.97
C MET A 300 21.73 5.22 15.10
N VAL A 301 22.55 6.00 15.80
CA VAL A 301 22.37 7.46 15.93
C VAL A 301 22.36 8.15 14.56
N THR A 302 23.24 7.72 13.65
CA THR A 302 23.26 8.24 12.27
C THR A 302 21.99 7.85 11.50
N LYS A 303 21.53 6.61 11.64
CA LYS A 303 20.32 6.12 10.98
C LYS A 303 19.07 6.88 11.42
N PHE A 304 18.98 7.22 12.70
CA PHE A 304 17.82 7.86 13.32
C PHE A 304 17.92 9.40 13.40
N GLN A 305 18.83 10.04 12.63
CA GLN A 305 19.00 11.49 12.65
C GLN A 305 17.73 12.29 12.29
N GLU A 306 16.83 11.70 11.47
CA GLU A 306 15.56 12.31 11.06
C GLU A 306 14.38 11.94 11.97
N LEU A 307 14.61 11.24 13.07
CA LEU A 307 13.54 10.76 13.97
C LEU A 307 12.73 11.93 14.56
N GLY A 308 13.39 13.07 14.87
CA GLY A 308 12.68 14.28 15.31
C GLY A 308 11.69 14.80 14.25
N SER A 309 12.10 14.80 12.99
CA SER A 309 11.22 15.18 11.88
C SER A 309 10.04 14.23 11.69
N ALA A 310 10.25 12.91 11.94
CA ALA A 310 9.17 11.94 11.92
C ALA A 310 8.18 12.15 13.07
N ILE A 311 8.66 12.48 14.29
CA ILE A 311 7.79 12.84 15.41
C ILE A 311 6.92 14.06 15.03
N ASP A 312 7.53 15.13 14.49
CA ASP A 312 6.78 16.33 14.07
C ASP A 312 5.70 16.03 13.03
N ALA A 313 6.03 15.19 12.04
CA ALA A 313 5.08 14.75 11.01
C ALA A 313 3.89 14.00 11.60
N LEU A 314 4.15 13.04 12.50
CA LEU A 314 3.10 12.21 13.08
C LEU A 314 2.30 12.96 14.14
N GLU A 315 2.91 13.88 14.91
CA GLU A 315 2.16 14.79 15.79
C GLU A 315 1.23 15.72 14.98
N TYR A 316 1.64 16.17 13.81
CA TYR A 316 0.79 16.97 12.93
C TYR A 316 -0.44 16.19 12.44
N TRP A 317 -0.24 14.94 12.03
CA TRP A 317 -1.34 14.14 11.46
C TRP A 317 -2.19 13.44 12.51
N TRP A 318 -1.57 12.84 13.55
CA TRP A 318 -2.23 11.96 14.50
C TRP A 318 -2.50 12.63 15.87
N GLY A 319 -1.90 13.79 16.15
CA GLY A 319 -2.05 14.49 17.42
C GLY A 319 -0.91 14.21 18.41
N PRO A 320 -1.06 14.64 19.67
CA PRO A 320 0.00 14.61 20.67
C PRO A 320 0.59 13.20 20.85
N TYR A 321 1.92 13.12 20.98
CA TYR A 321 2.61 11.91 21.41
C TYR A 321 2.28 11.61 22.89
N ALA A 322 1.73 10.43 23.18
CA ALA A 322 1.14 10.12 24.48
C ALA A 322 2.10 9.40 25.45
N TRP A 323 3.22 8.89 24.98
CA TRP A 323 4.14 8.05 25.74
C TRP A 323 5.27 8.84 26.39
N GLU A 324 5.91 8.26 27.45
CA GLU A 324 6.96 8.93 28.23
C GLU A 324 8.20 9.22 27.40
N ARG A 325 8.44 8.46 26.32
CA ARG A 325 9.56 8.64 25.38
C ARG A 325 9.35 7.87 24.09
N VAL A 326 10.05 8.27 23.07
CA VAL A 326 10.33 7.43 21.92
C VAL A 326 11.59 6.61 22.21
N GLY A 327 11.48 5.29 22.18
CA GLY A 327 12.62 4.39 22.43
C GLY A 327 12.76 3.38 21.29
N TYR A 328 13.99 3.12 20.88
CA TYR A 328 14.35 2.03 19.98
C TYR A 328 15.45 1.18 20.59
N VAL A 329 15.28 -0.14 20.55
CA VAL A 329 16.27 -1.08 21.01
C VAL A 329 16.68 -2.03 19.89
N LEU A 330 17.98 -2.18 19.66
CA LEU A 330 18.49 -3.11 18.64
C LEU A 330 18.37 -4.55 19.12
N THR A 331 17.77 -5.38 18.26
CA THR A 331 17.61 -6.83 18.40
C THR A 331 18.26 -7.54 17.22
N THR A 332 18.39 -8.86 17.27
CA THR A 332 18.95 -9.63 16.14
C THR A 332 17.96 -9.78 15.00
N ASP A 333 16.67 -9.72 15.27
CA ASP A 333 15.58 -9.96 14.32
C ASP A 333 14.39 -9.05 14.60
N GLY A 334 13.49 -8.96 13.62
CA GLY A 334 12.20 -8.28 13.70
C GLY A 334 12.29 -6.77 13.67
N ALA A 335 11.17 -6.15 13.53
CA ALA A 335 10.79 -4.84 14.02
C ALA A 335 9.41 -5.03 14.65
N LEU A 336 9.18 -4.45 15.81
CA LEU A 336 7.90 -4.54 16.53
C LEU A 336 7.70 -3.27 17.35
N GLU A 337 6.50 -2.73 17.27
CA GLU A 337 6.03 -1.45 17.77
C GLU A 337 5.98 -1.29 19.28
N ILE A 338 6.75 -2.03 20.02
CA ILE A 338 6.74 -2.07 21.49
C ILE A 338 6.79 -0.65 22.09
N PRO A 339 5.73 -0.18 22.78
CA PRO A 339 5.66 1.18 23.31
C PRO A 339 6.88 1.56 24.12
N THR A 340 7.47 2.72 23.85
CA THR A 340 8.67 3.28 24.51
C THR A 340 9.97 2.49 24.31
N ASN A 341 9.95 1.34 23.61
CA ASN A 341 11.11 0.47 23.42
C ASN A 341 10.99 -0.39 22.14
N ILE A 342 10.70 0.26 21.00
CA ILE A 342 10.52 -0.38 19.68
C ILE A 342 11.69 -1.32 19.40
N ALA A 343 11.41 -2.60 19.17
CA ALA A 343 12.42 -3.55 18.71
C ALA A 343 12.82 -3.23 17.26
N TYR A 344 14.12 -3.06 17.00
CA TYR A 344 14.61 -2.71 15.67
C TYR A 344 15.77 -3.62 15.28
N PRO A 345 15.75 -4.23 14.07
CA PRO A 345 16.76 -5.22 13.70
C PRO A 345 18.12 -4.55 13.46
N GLN A 346 19.15 -5.02 14.15
CA GLN A 346 20.51 -4.43 14.13
C GLN A 346 21.15 -4.37 12.74
N PHE A 347 20.80 -5.30 11.84
CA PHE A 347 21.36 -5.31 10.49
C PHE A 347 20.89 -4.13 9.64
N MET A 348 19.76 -3.52 9.98
CA MET A 348 19.18 -2.39 9.26
C MET A 348 19.91 -1.06 9.52
N VAL A 349 20.64 -0.91 10.64
CA VAL A 349 21.32 0.36 10.96
C VAL A 349 22.51 0.67 10.05
N GLY A 350 23.06 -0.33 9.36
CA GLY A 350 24.13 -0.16 8.36
C GLY A 350 23.64 0.32 6.99
N GLU A 351 22.34 0.30 6.73
CA GLU A 351 21.77 0.68 5.44
C GLU A 351 21.44 2.18 5.38
N GLY A 352 21.35 2.74 4.16
CA GLY A 352 21.08 4.16 3.97
C GLY A 352 19.67 4.56 4.44
N LEU A 353 19.51 5.83 4.86
CA LEU A 353 18.22 6.38 5.30
C LEU A 353 17.10 6.21 4.27
N VAL A 354 17.42 6.41 2.99
CA VAL A 354 16.45 6.32 1.88
C VAL A 354 15.87 4.90 1.71
N GLN A 355 16.62 3.87 2.14
CA GLN A 355 16.19 2.48 1.99
C GLN A 355 15.36 1.97 3.16
N ASN A 356 15.38 2.66 4.31
CA ASN A 356 14.76 2.19 5.54
C ASN A 356 14.20 3.31 6.44
N GLY A 357 14.12 4.54 5.95
CA GLY A 357 13.42 5.64 6.64
C GLY A 357 11.96 5.29 6.88
N ASP A 358 11.41 4.51 5.97
CA ASP A 358 10.05 4.02 6.00
C ASP A 358 9.81 3.12 7.22
N LEU A 359 10.73 2.19 7.55
CA LEU A 359 10.55 1.26 8.66
C LEU A 359 10.51 1.97 10.01
N PHE A 360 11.42 2.89 10.32
CA PHE A 360 11.38 3.53 11.64
C PHE A 360 10.16 4.43 11.83
N SER A 361 9.69 5.09 10.77
CA SER A 361 8.48 5.93 10.83
C SER A 361 7.19 5.10 10.85
N HIS A 362 7.18 3.92 10.21
CA HIS A 362 6.13 2.92 10.34
C HIS A 362 5.99 2.46 11.80
N GLU A 363 7.06 1.95 12.40
CA GLU A 363 7.05 1.50 13.80
C GLU A 363 6.71 2.63 14.78
N LEU A 364 7.13 3.86 14.50
CA LEU A 364 6.71 5.02 15.29
C LEU A 364 5.21 5.32 15.13
N GLY A 365 4.67 5.12 13.93
CA GLY A 365 3.25 5.33 13.64
C GLY A 365 2.33 4.45 14.47
N HIS A 366 2.80 3.25 14.80
CA HIS A 366 2.09 2.34 15.68
C HIS A 366 1.86 2.89 17.10
N HIS A 367 2.70 3.81 17.60
CA HIS A 367 2.49 4.44 18.90
C HIS A 367 1.17 5.21 19.00
N TRP A 368 0.53 5.54 17.85
CA TRP A 368 -0.85 6.03 17.79
C TRP A 368 -1.81 4.91 17.36
N TRP A 369 -1.45 4.16 16.28
CA TRP A 369 -2.30 3.14 15.65
C TRP A 369 -1.78 1.73 15.96
N GLY A 370 -2.41 1.05 16.88
CA GLY A 370 -1.99 -0.24 17.44
C GLY A 370 -1.75 -0.17 18.92
N ASP A 371 -0.98 0.84 19.38
CA ASP A 371 -0.62 0.99 20.78
C ASP A 371 -1.70 1.72 21.58
N LEU A 372 -2.13 2.91 21.16
CA LEU A 372 -3.24 3.62 21.80
C LEU A 372 -4.60 3.03 21.45
N VAL A 373 -4.77 2.62 20.20
CA VAL A 373 -6.02 2.04 19.69
C VAL A 373 -5.71 0.72 19.02
N ALA A 374 -6.09 -0.39 19.65
CA ALA A 374 -5.85 -1.74 19.13
C ALA A 374 -6.98 -2.20 18.21
N PRO A 375 -6.77 -3.17 17.29
CA PRO A 375 -7.87 -3.90 16.68
C PRO A 375 -8.60 -4.75 17.71
N THR A 376 -9.92 -4.93 17.61
CA THR A 376 -10.69 -5.81 18.48
C THR A 376 -10.29 -7.28 18.30
N LEU A 377 -10.05 -7.67 17.06
CA LEU A 377 -9.66 -9.03 16.65
C LEU A 377 -8.54 -8.97 15.62
N HIS A 378 -7.81 -10.06 15.49
CA HIS A 378 -6.70 -10.21 14.54
C HIS A 378 -7.11 -10.02 13.08
N ASN A 379 -8.36 -10.31 12.71
CA ASN A 379 -8.85 -10.11 11.34
C ASN A 379 -9.23 -8.67 10.97
N HIS A 380 -8.98 -7.72 11.90
CA HIS A 380 -9.04 -6.27 11.68
C HIS A 380 -7.65 -5.60 11.73
N MET A 381 -6.58 -6.37 11.53
CA MET A 381 -5.19 -5.93 11.68
C MET A 381 -4.84 -4.69 10.83
N TRP A 382 -5.54 -4.47 9.71
CA TRP A 382 -5.35 -3.29 8.87
C TRP A 382 -5.56 -1.96 9.62
N ILE A 383 -6.35 -1.95 10.72
CA ILE A 383 -6.60 -0.76 11.55
C ILE A 383 -5.32 -0.26 12.23
N LYS A 384 -4.33 -1.12 12.44
CA LYS A 384 -3.02 -0.70 12.95
C LYS A 384 -1.97 -0.64 11.84
N GLU A 385 -1.88 -1.65 10.98
CA GLU A 385 -0.83 -1.77 9.98
C GLU A 385 -0.99 -0.78 8.82
N GLY A 386 -2.24 -0.55 8.36
CA GLY A 386 -2.52 0.43 7.32
C GLY A 386 -2.11 1.87 7.70
N PRO A 387 -2.56 2.39 8.86
CA PRO A 387 -2.12 3.69 9.34
C PRO A 387 -0.62 3.79 9.65
N ALA A 388 0.01 2.72 10.13
CA ALA A 388 1.45 2.71 10.36
C ALA A 388 2.23 2.79 9.04
N GLU A 389 1.83 2.02 8.03
CA GLU A 389 2.41 2.11 6.68
C GLU A 389 2.16 3.50 6.07
N TYR A 390 0.95 4.03 6.19
CA TYR A 390 0.64 5.39 5.72
C TYR A 390 1.40 6.48 6.49
N SER A 391 1.76 6.24 7.75
CA SER A 391 2.63 7.13 8.54
C SER A 391 4.00 7.31 7.90
N SER A 392 4.54 6.27 7.28
CA SER A 392 5.79 6.37 6.53
C SER A 392 5.65 7.27 5.30
N HIS A 393 4.52 7.21 4.60
CA HIS A 393 4.21 8.09 3.47
C HIS A 393 4.04 9.54 3.93
N LEU A 394 3.33 9.79 5.04
CA LEU A 394 3.15 11.11 5.63
C LEU A 394 4.46 11.73 6.12
N PHE A 395 5.40 10.91 6.60
CA PHE A 395 6.74 11.36 6.92
C PHE A 395 7.50 11.83 5.67
N VAL A 396 7.36 11.13 4.54
CA VAL A 396 7.93 11.58 3.26
C VAL A 396 7.30 12.90 2.81
N GLU A 397 5.97 13.07 2.95
CA GLU A 397 5.29 14.34 2.66
C GLU A 397 5.87 15.50 3.47
N TRP A 398 6.03 15.29 4.77
CA TRP A 398 6.55 16.28 5.70
C TRP A 398 7.99 16.70 5.38
N LYS A 399 8.82 15.73 5.06
CA LYS A 399 10.26 15.92 4.88
C LYS A 399 10.62 16.37 3.45
N ASP A 400 10.06 15.72 2.44
CA ASP A 400 10.45 15.83 1.04
C ASP A 400 9.40 16.54 0.16
N GLY A 401 8.22 16.85 0.73
CA GLY A 401 7.13 17.60 0.10
C GLY A 401 6.17 16.75 -0.71
N GLN A 402 5.15 17.42 -1.26
CA GLN A 402 3.99 16.80 -1.91
C GLN A 402 4.35 15.93 -3.12
N GLU A 403 5.31 16.33 -3.93
CA GLU A 403 5.72 15.56 -5.12
C GLU A 403 6.30 14.19 -4.73
N ALA A 404 7.21 14.17 -3.76
CA ALA A 404 7.80 12.94 -3.25
C ALA A 404 6.75 12.04 -2.57
N PHE A 405 5.79 12.64 -1.89
CA PHE A 405 4.66 11.91 -1.29
C PHE A 405 3.80 11.22 -2.35
N ILE A 406 3.40 11.93 -3.41
CA ILE A 406 2.60 11.34 -4.49
C ILE A 406 3.37 10.20 -5.19
N ASP A 407 4.68 10.33 -5.36
CA ASP A 407 5.51 9.26 -5.91
C ASP A 407 5.47 8.00 -5.03
N VAL A 408 5.61 8.13 -3.71
CA VAL A 408 5.52 7.00 -2.76
C VAL A 408 4.11 6.39 -2.76
N VAL A 409 3.07 7.20 -2.77
CA VAL A 409 1.67 6.73 -2.84
C VAL A 409 1.42 5.93 -4.14
N LYS A 410 1.94 6.41 -5.27
CA LYS A 410 1.83 5.72 -6.56
C LYS A 410 2.66 4.43 -6.59
N ASP A 411 3.88 4.43 -6.03
CA ASP A 411 4.70 3.23 -5.91
C ASP A 411 3.98 2.16 -5.06
N ASN A 412 3.39 2.57 -3.94
CA ASN A 412 2.58 1.68 -3.11
C ASN A 412 1.36 1.13 -3.88
N GLN A 413 0.62 2.00 -4.59
CA GLN A 413 -0.55 1.56 -5.36
C GLN A 413 -0.16 0.61 -6.50
N LEU A 414 0.93 0.86 -7.21
CA LEU A 414 1.42 -0.06 -8.23
C LEU A 414 1.73 -1.43 -7.64
N TYR A 415 2.42 -1.46 -6.48
CA TYR A 415 2.69 -2.71 -5.77
C TYR A 415 1.40 -3.45 -5.38
N VAL A 416 0.37 -2.72 -4.92
CA VAL A 416 -0.94 -3.30 -4.60
C VAL A 416 -1.57 -3.94 -5.84
N LEU A 417 -1.48 -3.30 -6.99
CA LEU A 417 -2.06 -3.82 -8.24
C LEU A 417 -1.28 -5.01 -8.81
N GLU A 418 0.05 -5.02 -8.68
CA GLU A 418 0.94 -6.04 -9.26
C GLU A 418 1.13 -7.26 -8.37
N GLU A 419 1.31 -7.08 -7.06
CA GLU A 419 1.92 -8.08 -6.20
C GLU A 419 1.03 -8.60 -5.08
N THR A 420 0.14 -7.77 -4.49
CA THR A 420 -0.55 -8.17 -3.26
C THR A 420 -1.37 -9.45 -3.41
N HIS A 421 -2.12 -9.56 -4.49
CA HIS A 421 -2.95 -10.74 -4.77
C HIS A 421 -2.13 -12.00 -5.08
N LEU A 422 -0.89 -11.85 -5.57
CA LEU A 422 0.02 -12.97 -5.83
C LEU A 422 0.66 -13.47 -4.53
N GLN A 423 0.93 -12.55 -3.60
CA GLN A 423 1.56 -12.87 -2.32
C GLN A 423 0.57 -13.43 -1.29
N ASP A 424 -0.70 -13.02 -1.37
CA ASP A 424 -1.76 -13.38 -0.44
C ASP A 424 -2.77 -14.37 -1.06
N ASP A 425 -2.38 -15.12 -2.11
CA ASP A 425 -3.18 -16.15 -2.77
C ASP A 425 -4.59 -15.69 -3.23
N GLY A 426 -4.72 -14.42 -3.63
CA GLY A 426 -5.97 -13.85 -4.16
C GLY A 426 -6.23 -12.41 -3.70
N PHE A 427 -7.35 -11.88 -4.16
CA PHE A 427 -7.81 -10.55 -3.74
C PHE A 427 -8.69 -10.69 -2.49
N HIS A 428 -8.37 -9.92 -1.45
CA HIS A 428 -9.09 -9.98 -0.17
C HIS A 428 -9.66 -8.62 0.24
N PRO A 429 -10.81 -8.61 0.95
CA PRO A 429 -11.25 -7.43 1.70
C PRO A 429 -10.28 -7.18 2.86
N LEU A 430 -10.25 -5.97 3.39
CA LEU A 430 -9.44 -5.66 4.57
C LEU A 430 -10.12 -6.08 5.87
N SER A 431 -11.45 -6.22 5.85
CA SER A 431 -12.23 -6.56 7.04
C SER A 431 -13.51 -7.36 6.67
N PRO A 432 -13.70 -8.56 7.22
CA PRO A 432 -12.67 -9.32 7.93
C PRO A 432 -11.61 -9.87 6.97
N MET A 433 -10.34 -9.80 7.37
CA MET A 433 -9.25 -10.44 6.65
C MET A 433 -9.26 -11.96 6.94
N PRO A 434 -9.02 -12.82 5.93
CA PRO A 434 -8.80 -14.25 6.20
C PRO A 434 -7.62 -14.47 7.15
N ASP A 435 -7.74 -15.44 8.04
CA ASP A 435 -6.79 -15.70 9.12
C ASP A 435 -5.35 -15.90 8.64
N GLU A 436 -5.16 -16.60 7.53
CA GLU A 436 -3.85 -16.87 6.92
C GLU A 436 -3.17 -15.63 6.32
N HIS A 437 -3.91 -14.51 6.19
CA HIS A 437 -3.44 -13.28 5.55
C HIS A 437 -3.52 -12.04 6.45
N ILE A 438 -3.73 -12.20 7.77
CA ILE A 438 -3.83 -11.06 8.70
C ILE A 438 -2.59 -10.16 8.71
N TYR A 439 -1.42 -10.73 8.42
CA TYR A 439 -0.16 -10.03 8.16
C TYR A 439 0.24 -10.10 6.68
N GLY A 440 -0.75 -10.23 5.78
CA GLY A 440 -0.57 -10.24 4.34
C GLY A 440 -0.34 -8.84 3.76
N ARG A 441 -0.04 -8.82 2.48
CA ARG A 441 0.27 -7.57 1.75
C ARG A 441 -0.92 -6.62 1.65
N HIS A 442 -2.15 -7.17 1.61
CA HIS A 442 -3.35 -6.34 1.64
C HIS A 442 -3.44 -5.53 2.93
N THR A 443 -3.20 -6.14 4.08
CA THR A 443 -3.27 -5.49 5.40
C THR A 443 -2.42 -4.22 5.48
N TYR A 444 -1.19 -4.26 4.97
CA TYR A 444 -0.24 -3.14 4.97
C TYR A 444 -0.49 -2.18 3.81
N TYR A 445 -0.28 -2.65 2.57
CA TYR A 445 -0.18 -1.77 1.40
C TYR A 445 -1.53 -1.33 0.88
N LYS A 446 -2.52 -2.23 0.78
CA LYS A 446 -3.91 -1.82 0.49
C LYS A 446 -4.45 -0.98 1.66
N GLY A 447 -4.12 -1.35 2.91
CA GLY A 447 -4.45 -0.55 4.10
C GLY A 447 -3.99 0.90 3.98
N ALA A 448 -2.71 1.14 3.66
CA ALA A 448 -2.17 2.48 3.42
C ALA A 448 -2.83 3.17 2.22
N SER A 449 -3.07 2.42 1.14
CA SER A 449 -3.68 2.94 -0.09
C SER A 449 -5.09 3.48 0.15
N ILE A 450 -5.92 2.76 0.93
CA ILE A 450 -7.29 3.23 1.22
C ILE A 450 -7.33 4.41 2.20
N LEU A 451 -6.34 4.55 3.08
CA LEU A 451 -6.24 5.74 3.94
C LEU A 451 -5.90 7.00 3.14
N HIS A 452 -5.11 6.87 2.07
CA HIS A 452 -4.94 7.94 1.11
C HIS A 452 -6.27 8.31 0.44
N ASN A 453 -7.09 7.30 0.08
CA ASN A 453 -8.43 7.50 -0.44
C ASN A 453 -9.37 8.16 0.60
N LEU A 454 -9.32 7.74 1.87
CA LEU A 454 -10.08 8.39 2.95
C LEU A 454 -9.75 9.89 3.06
N ARG A 455 -8.46 10.23 2.93
CA ARG A 455 -8.02 11.63 2.88
C ARG A 455 -8.59 12.37 1.67
N ALA A 456 -8.74 11.72 0.51
CA ALA A 456 -9.42 12.29 -0.66
C ALA A 456 -10.92 12.53 -0.43
N TYR A 457 -11.60 11.61 0.26
CA TYR A 457 -13.03 11.72 0.58
C TYR A 457 -13.33 12.85 1.55
N LEU A 458 -12.50 13.04 2.55
CA LEU A 458 -12.70 14.04 3.59
C LEU A 458 -12.04 15.39 3.29
N GLY A 459 -11.01 15.39 2.44
CA GLY A 459 -10.08 16.51 2.31
C GLY A 459 -9.11 16.59 3.50
N ASP A 460 -7.96 17.23 3.29
CA ASP A 460 -6.81 17.16 4.21
C ASP A 460 -7.14 17.62 5.64
N GLU A 461 -7.82 18.73 5.79
CA GLU A 461 -8.10 19.34 7.11
C GLU A 461 -9.12 18.50 7.90
N LEU A 462 -10.21 18.05 7.25
CA LEU A 462 -11.22 17.24 7.91
C LEU A 462 -10.67 15.84 8.22
N TYR A 463 -9.91 15.23 7.27
CA TYR A 463 -9.22 13.97 7.50
C TYR A 463 -8.32 14.03 8.74
N ARG A 464 -7.40 15.01 8.80
CA ARG A 464 -6.50 15.18 9.93
C ARG A 464 -7.26 15.34 11.25
N SER A 465 -8.23 16.27 11.31
CA SER A 465 -8.98 16.50 12.53
C SER A 465 -9.86 15.31 12.94
N ALA A 466 -10.41 14.58 11.98
CA ALA A 466 -11.19 13.37 12.24
C ALA A 466 -10.31 12.25 12.81
N MET A 467 -9.16 11.96 12.19
CA MET A 467 -8.25 10.91 12.66
C MET A 467 -7.71 11.21 14.07
N GLN A 468 -7.34 12.46 14.35
CA GLN A 468 -6.98 12.88 15.71
C GLN A 468 -8.14 12.68 16.71
N SER A 469 -9.36 12.95 16.30
CA SER A 469 -10.55 12.78 17.14
C SER A 469 -10.88 11.31 17.37
N VAL A 470 -10.72 10.45 16.36
CA VAL A 470 -10.85 8.98 16.51
C VAL A 470 -9.87 8.46 17.55
N LEU A 471 -8.59 8.82 17.45
CA LEU A 471 -7.55 8.42 18.41
C LEU A 471 -7.86 8.92 19.83
N ALA A 472 -8.31 10.17 19.96
CA ALA A 472 -8.67 10.71 21.27
C ALA A 472 -9.93 10.05 21.88
N THR A 473 -10.88 9.63 21.05
CA THR A 473 -12.13 8.99 21.49
C THR A 473 -11.88 7.56 21.94
N HIS A 474 -11.00 6.84 21.28
CA HIS A 474 -10.71 5.43 21.52
C HIS A 474 -9.35 5.20 22.20
N MET A 475 -8.74 6.24 22.78
CA MET A 475 -7.48 6.09 23.52
C MET A 475 -7.58 5.00 24.56
N ASP A 476 -6.58 4.13 24.62
CA ASP A 476 -6.51 2.97 25.54
C ASP A 476 -7.66 1.96 25.36
N SER A 477 -8.19 1.88 24.16
CA SER A 477 -9.29 0.99 23.81
C SER A 477 -9.00 0.23 22.51
N HIS A 478 -10.04 -0.35 21.94
CA HIS A 478 -9.96 -1.13 20.71
C HIS A 478 -11.09 -0.78 19.76
N MET A 479 -10.93 -1.12 18.48
CA MET A 479 -11.99 -0.94 17.48
C MET A 479 -11.95 -2.00 16.38
N ASP A 480 -13.07 -2.20 15.73
CA ASP A 480 -13.21 -2.91 14.47
C ASP A 480 -13.64 -1.95 13.35
N ALA A 481 -13.87 -2.47 12.16
CA ALA A 481 -14.27 -1.64 11.02
C ALA A 481 -15.60 -0.92 11.23
N ALA A 482 -16.57 -1.55 11.89
CA ALA A 482 -17.89 -0.94 12.13
C ALA A 482 -17.83 0.19 13.18
N VAL A 483 -17.03 0.01 14.23
CA VAL A 483 -16.75 1.05 15.22
C VAL A 483 -16.01 2.22 14.56
N PHE A 484 -15.03 1.94 13.67
CA PHE A 484 -14.30 2.99 12.96
C PHE A 484 -15.23 3.78 12.03
N GLU A 485 -16.09 3.10 11.27
CA GLU A 485 -17.11 3.71 10.41
C GLU A 485 -18.01 4.65 11.20
N SER A 486 -18.72 4.13 12.22
CA SER A 486 -19.65 4.91 13.02
C SER A 486 -18.99 6.08 13.74
N THR A 487 -17.74 5.90 14.20
CA THR A 487 -16.99 6.99 14.85
C THR A 487 -16.64 8.11 13.88
N LEU A 488 -16.22 7.76 12.65
CA LEU A 488 -15.95 8.75 11.60
C LEU A 488 -17.22 9.52 11.23
N GLU A 489 -18.36 8.85 11.09
CA GLU A 489 -19.65 9.48 10.83
C GLU A 489 -20.08 10.45 11.93
N ASP A 490 -19.96 10.03 13.19
CA ASP A 490 -20.28 10.86 14.36
C ASP A 490 -19.41 12.13 14.44
N ILE A 491 -18.12 12.00 14.11
CA ILE A 491 -17.15 13.09 14.16
C ILE A 491 -17.30 14.05 12.96
N THR A 492 -17.45 13.50 11.76
CA THR A 492 -17.40 14.28 10.52
C THR A 492 -18.76 14.75 10.04
N GLY A 493 -19.82 14.03 10.41
CA GLY A 493 -21.16 14.19 9.84
C GLY A 493 -21.27 13.77 8.37
N VAL A 494 -20.28 13.07 7.85
CA VAL A 494 -20.23 12.51 6.50
C VAL A 494 -20.69 11.05 6.55
N ASP A 495 -21.56 10.64 5.64
CA ASP A 495 -21.92 9.23 5.46
C ASP A 495 -20.70 8.47 4.93
N MET A 496 -20.11 7.59 5.74
CA MET A 496 -18.92 6.82 5.41
C MET A 496 -19.23 5.44 4.85
N THR A 497 -20.51 5.02 4.86
CA THR A 497 -20.93 3.71 4.33
C THR A 497 -20.42 3.44 2.90
N PRO A 498 -20.53 4.39 1.94
CA PRO A 498 -20.02 4.16 0.60
C PRO A 498 -18.50 3.90 0.55
N TRP A 499 -17.72 4.56 1.41
CA TRP A 499 -16.28 4.36 1.47
C TRP A 499 -15.93 3.00 2.08
N PHE A 500 -16.58 2.60 3.18
CA PHE A 500 -16.33 1.30 3.82
C PHE A 500 -16.73 0.14 2.91
N GLU A 501 -17.90 0.20 2.28
CA GLU A 501 -18.34 -0.79 1.30
C GLU A 501 -17.37 -0.91 0.12
N ALA A 502 -16.84 0.21 -0.38
CA ALA A 502 -15.94 0.26 -1.52
C ALA A 502 -14.52 -0.20 -1.20
N GLN A 503 -13.94 0.27 -0.09
CA GLN A 503 -12.50 0.19 0.15
C GLN A 503 -12.11 -0.88 1.18
N VAL A 504 -12.98 -1.16 2.16
CA VAL A 504 -12.69 -2.02 3.31
C VAL A 504 -13.33 -3.39 3.19
N LEU A 505 -14.64 -3.43 2.87
CA LEU A 505 -15.47 -4.63 2.97
C LEU A 505 -15.49 -5.49 1.71
N GLN A 506 -14.88 -5.02 0.61
CA GLN A 506 -14.72 -5.79 -0.60
C GLN A 506 -13.26 -5.79 -1.09
N PRO A 507 -12.84 -6.79 -1.90
CA PRO A 507 -11.51 -6.81 -2.48
C PRO A 507 -11.34 -5.77 -3.60
N GLY A 508 -10.09 -5.60 -4.06
CA GLY A 508 -9.77 -4.88 -5.29
C GLY A 508 -9.92 -3.37 -5.23
N PHE A 509 -10.04 -2.76 -6.40
CA PHE A 509 -10.23 -1.33 -6.63
C PHE A 509 -11.13 -1.08 -7.84
N SER A 510 -11.84 0.05 -7.86
CA SER A 510 -12.46 0.58 -9.06
C SER A 510 -11.46 1.40 -9.89
N THR A 511 -11.77 1.63 -11.16
CA THR A 511 -11.12 2.64 -12.00
C THR A 511 -12.16 3.42 -12.79
N TRP A 512 -12.06 4.73 -12.76
CA TRP A 512 -12.94 5.62 -13.52
C TRP A 512 -12.26 6.11 -14.78
N LEU A 513 -13.03 6.23 -15.85
CA LEU A 513 -12.59 6.85 -17.10
C LEU A 513 -13.68 7.78 -17.64
N ILE A 514 -13.26 8.72 -18.48
CA ILE A 514 -14.14 9.58 -19.25
C ILE A 514 -14.36 8.89 -20.60
N ASP A 515 -15.56 8.38 -20.83
CA ASP A 515 -15.93 7.76 -22.11
C ASP A 515 -16.04 8.80 -23.22
N SER A 516 -16.66 9.91 -22.91
CA SER A 516 -16.83 11.03 -23.85
C SER A 516 -17.19 12.31 -23.11
N THR A 517 -17.13 13.42 -23.84
CA THR A 517 -17.53 14.73 -23.36
C THR A 517 -18.49 15.40 -24.33
N ALA A 518 -19.37 16.26 -23.82
CA ALA A 518 -20.23 17.08 -24.62
C ALA A 518 -20.29 18.52 -24.09
N GLN A 519 -20.23 19.51 -24.98
CA GLN A 519 -20.36 20.89 -24.57
C GLN A 519 -21.73 21.10 -23.90
N ALA A 520 -21.74 21.71 -22.74
CA ALA A 520 -22.97 22.03 -22.02
C ALA A 520 -23.59 23.38 -22.50
N ALA A 521 -24.49 23.94 -21.74
CA ALA A 521 -25.24 25.15 -22.11
C ALA A 521 -24.38 26.44 -22.17
N SER A 522 -23.14 26.38 -21.65
CA SER A 522 -22.20 27.51 -21.63
C SER A 522 -20.87 27.05 -22.21
N ASP A 523 -20.12 27.97 -22.85
CA ASP A 523 -18.79 27.70 -23.39
C ASP A 523 -17.75 27.34 -22.31
N MET A 524 -18.07 27.62 -21.04
CA MET A 524 -17.26 27.30 -19.86
C MET A 524 -17.86 26.18 -19.01
N SER A 525 -18.65 25.28 -19.63
CA SER A 525 -19.16 24.09 -18.96
C SER A 525 -19.21 22.89 -19.90
N THR A 526 -18.90 21.70 -19.37
CA THR A 526 -18.83 20.44 -20.11
C THR A 526 -19.56 19.35 -19.36
N THR A 527 -20.31 18.53 -20.08
CA THR A 527 -20.88 17.29 -19.55
C THR A 527 -19.91 16.15 -19.80
N LEU A 528 -19.52 15.47 -18.75
CA LEU A 528 -18.69 14.27 -18.76
C LEU A 528 -19.58 13.04 -18.70
N PHE A 529 -19.33 12.07 -19.55
CA PHE A 529 -19.89 10.73 -19.50
C PHE A 529 -18.83 9.81 -18.92
N LEU A 530 -19.11 9.32 -17.71
CA LEU A 530 -18.14 8.55 -16.92
C LEU A 530 -18.51 7.07 -16.92
N GLN A 531 -17.50 6.22 -16.95
CA GLN A 531 -17.63 4.78 -16.76
C GLN A 531 -16.71 4.32 -15.62
N GLN A 532 -17.25 3.47 -14.77
CA GLN A 532 -16.48 2.76 -13.75
C GLN A 532 -16.22 1.34 -14.20
N LYS A 533 -14.97 0.88 -14.06
CA LYS A 533 -14.56 -0.51 -14.26
C LYS A 533 -14.01 -1.05 -12.96
N LEU A 534 -14.10 -2.38 -12.79
CA LEU A 534 -13.75 -3.05 -11.54
C LEU A 534 -12.49 -3.90 -11.72
N ARG A 535 -11.57 -3.79 -10.77
CA ARG A 535 -10.43 -4.66 -10.58
C ARG A 535 -10.68 -5.54 -9.36
N ALA A 536 -11.20 -6.75 -9.58
CA ALA A 536 -11.51 -7.72 -8.53
C ALA A 536 -12.52 -7.24 -7.46
N CYS A 537 -13.32 -6.21 -7.75
CA CYS A 537 -14.44 -5.78 -6.91
C CYS A 537 -15.72 -6.49 -7.36
N GLU A 538 -16.62 -6.74 -6.41
CA GLU A 538 -17.95 -7.34 -6.70
C GLU A 538 -18.98 -6.24 -7.03
N ASN A 539 -18.86 -5.09 -6.39
CA ASN A 539 -19.83 -4.01 -6.50
C ASN A 539 -19.18 -2.72 -6.99
N TYR A 540 -19.94 -1.93 -7.74
CA TYR A 540 -19.55 -0.59 -8.14
C TYR A 540 -19.50 0.33 -6.92
N HIS A 541 -18.50 1.20 -6.88
CA HIS A 541 -18.33 2.21 -5.85
C HIS A 541 -19.35 3.35 -6.04
N ASN A 542 -19.75 3.97 -4.95
CA ASN A 542 -20.70 5.07 -4.94
C ASN A 542 -20.10 6.27 -4.18
N ALA A 543 -20.57 7.46 -4.52
CA ALA A 543 -20.16 8.73 -3.92
C ALA A 543 -18.61 8.91 -3.94
N GLU A 544 -17.93 8.37 -4.96
CA GLU A 544 -16.47 8.44 -5.05
C GLU A 544 -16.02 9.82 -5.50
N PRO A 545 -15.16 10.53 -4.74
CA PRO A 545 -14.69 11.86 -5.09
C PRO A 545 -13.63 11.77 -6.18
N LEU A 546 -13.87 12.40 -7.30
CA LEU A 546 -12.95 12.42 -8.43
C LEU A 546 -12.50 13.86 -8.70
N ASP A 547 -11.19 14.07 -8.65
CA ASP A 547 -10.61 15.31 -9.17
C ASP A 547 -10.68 15.30 -10.70
N VAL A 548 -11.19 16.38 -11.28
CA VAL A 548 -11.24 16.61 -12.72
C VAL A 548 -10.36 17.78 -13.05
N THR A 549 -9.40 17.58 -13.93
CA THR A 549 -8.55 18.63 -14.49
C THR A 549 -8.93 18.89 -15.93
N VAL A 550 -9.07 20.15 -16.28
CA VAL A 550 -9.44 20.63 -17.61
C VAL A 550 -8.34 21.54 -18.14
N TRP A 551 -7.89 21.33 -19.39
CA TRP A 551 -6.91 22.20 -20.06
C TRP A 551 -7.47 22.73 -21.38
N ASP A 552 -7.06 23.95 -21.73
CA ASP A 552 -7.19 24.48 -23.09
C ASP A 552 -5.90 24.19 -23.92
N ALA A 553 -5.90 24.62 -25.17
CA ALA A 553 -4.79 24.44 -26.08
C ALA A 553 -3.51 25.23 -25.71
N ASP A 554 -3.64 26.25 -24.88
CA ASP A 554 -2.52 27.07 -24.35
C ASP A 554 -2.02 26.54 -23.01
N TRP A 555 -2.49 25.36 -22.58
CA TRP A 555 -2.19 24.68 -21.29
C TRP A 555 -2.68 25.44 -20.06
N ASN A 556 -3.60 26.41 -20.19
CA ASN A 556 -4.29 26.92 -19.03
C ASN A 556 -5.10 25.80 -18.38
N ARG A 557 -5.00 25.71 -17.06
CA ARG A 557 -5.53 24.58 -16.28
C ARG A 557 -6.60 25.05 -15.31
N TYR A 558 -7.67 24.26 -15.15
CA TYR A 558 -8.67 24.39 -14.12
C TYR A 558 -8.93 23.05 -13.46
N ASP A 559 -8.91 23.02 -12.13
CA ASP A 559 -9.18 21.83 -11.33
C ASP A 559 -10.53 21.98 -10.60
N THR A 560 -11.31 20.92 -10.59
CA THR A 560 -12.56 20.81 -9.83
C THR A 560 -12.72 19.39 -9.30
N GLN A 561 -13.64 19.19 -8.36
CA GLN A 561 -13.97 17.88 -7.82
C GLN A 561 -15.43 17.56 -8.09
N ILE A 562 -15.71 16.30 -8.41
CA ILE A 562 -17.04 15.73 -8.58
C ILE A 562 -17.22 14.52 -7.67
N SER A 563 -18.46 14.07 -7.49
CA SER A 563 -18.77 12.81 -6.83
C SER A 563 -19.49 11.91 -7.83
N ALA A 564 -18.92 10.73 -8.11
CA ALA A 564 -19.45 9.79 -9.10
C ALA A 564 -19.95 8.50 -8.45
N SER A 565 -20.95 7.84 -9.05
CA SER A 565 -21.59 6.65 -8.50
C SER A 565 -21.99 5.64 -9.55
N GLY A 566 -21.90 4.36 -9.21
CA GLY A 566 -22.40 3.24 -10.02
C GLY A 566 -21.55 2.94 -11.26
N GLN A 567 -22.07 2.12 -12.17
CA GLN A 567 -21.34 1.67 -13.35
C GLN A 567 -21.04 2.81 -14.34
N THR A 568 -21.98 3.73 -14.48
CA THR A 568 -21.89 4.91 -15.36
C THR A 568 -22.48 6.11 -14.67
N ASP A 569 -21.91 7.29 -14.90
CA ASP A 569 -22.46 8.56 -14.38
C ASP A 569 -22.35 9.66 -15.44
N VAL A 570 -23.20 10.68 -15.33
CA VAL A 570 -23.25 11.81 -16.27
C VAL A 570 -23.25 13.10 -15.46
N ILE A 571 -22.14 13.79 -15.46
CA ILE A 571 -21.90 14.95 -14.61
C ILE A 571 -21.51 16.16 -15.46
N THR A 572 -22.19 17.29 -15.23
CA THR A 572 -21.80 18.56 -15.85
C THR A 572 -20.93 19.34 -14.88
N ILE A 573 -19.77 19.78 -15.37
CA ILE A 573 -18.82 20.61 -14.61
C ILE A 573 -18.73 22.00 -15.23
N ASP A 574 -18.51 23.00 -14.38
CA ASP A 574 -18.11 24.34 -14.79
C ASP A 574 -16.59 24.48 -14.71
N HIS A 575 -15.98 25.12 -15.72
CA HIS A 575 -14.53 25.35 -15.78
C HIS A 575 -14.27 26.82 -16.14
N PRO A 576 -14.54 27.73 -15.19
CA PRO A 576 -14.40 29.15 -15.41
C PRO A 576 -12.96 29.55 -15.82
N GLY A 577 -12.85 30.28 -16.91
CA GLY A 577 -11.57 30.70 -17.46
C GLY A 577 -11.05 29.80 -18.61
N ILE A 578 -11.61 28.61 -18.80
CA ILE A 578 -11.33 27.74 -19.93
C ILE A 578 -12.52 27.77 -20.90
N THR A 579 -12.36 28.35 -22.10
CA THR A 579 -13.45 28.51 -23.05
C THR A 579 -13.51 27.43 -24.14
N ASP A 580 -12.37 26.88 -24.51
CA ASP A 580 -12.23 25.82 -25.53
C ASP A 580 -11.41 24.67 -24.96
N PRO A 581 -11.98 23.84 -24.06
CA PRO A 581 -11.26 22.76 -23.45
C PRO A 581 -10.86 21.69 -24.47
N VAL A 582 -9.62 21.21 -24.40
CA VAL A 582 -9.06 20.21 -25.32
C VAL A 582 -8.66 18.92 -24.63
N LEU A 583 -8.40 18.96 -23.31
CA LEU A 583 -8.03 17.79 -22.54
C LEU A 583 -8.77 17.79 -21.19
N PHE A 584 -9.31 16.62 -20.85
CA PHE A 584 -9.89 16.32 -19.56
C PHE A 584 -9.17 15.13 -18.95
N ALA A 585 -8.86 15.19 -17.68
CA ALA A 585 -8.28 14.06 -16.97
C ALA A 585 -8.91 13.89 -15.59
N LEU A 586 -9.09 12.65 -15.18
CA LEU A 586 -9.45 12.30 -13.82
C LEU A 586 -8.18 12.07 -13.00
N ASN A 587 -8.18 12.53 -11.74
CA ASN A 587 -7.14 12.26 -10.76
C ASN A 587 -5.72 12.70 -11.18
N ALA A 588 -5.60 13.80 -11.94
CA ALA A 588 -4.29 14.32 -12.37
C ALA A 588 -3.37 14.70 -11.19
N ASN A 589 -3.96 15.00 -10.03
CA ASN A 589 -3.26 15.37 -8.80
C ASN A 589 -2.88 14.14 -7.92
N GLY A 590 -3.23 12.92 -8.34
CA GLY A 590 -2.90 11.70 -7.60
C GLY A 590 -3.57 11.58 -6.23
N ARG A 591 -4.76 12.15 -6.05
CA ARG A 591 -5.47 12.18 -4.76
C ARG A 591 -6.22 10.88 -4.44
N LEU A 592 -6.53 10.06 -5.43
CA LEU A 592 -7.29 8.84 -5.26
C LEU A 592 -6.55 7.64 -5.89
N ASN A 593 -6.26 6.63 -5.10
CA ASN A 593 -5.76 5.35 -5.58
C ASN A 593 -6.91 4.55 -6.21
N GLN A 594 -6.68 4.06 -7.42
CA GLN A 594 -7.65 3.33 -8.24
C GLN A 594 -7.03 2.07 -8.82
N GLY A 595 -7.82 1.23 -9.50
CA GLY A 595 -7.36 0.18 -10.41
C GLY A 595 -6.75 0.75 -11.70
N ARG A 596 -5.98 1.83 -11.57
CA ARG A 596 -5.35 2.56 -12.66
C ARG A 596 -4.08 3.26 -12.18
N MET A 597 -3.09 3.26 -13.03
CA MET A 597 -1.90 4.10 -12.89
C MET A 597 -1.88 5.14 -14.00
N ASP A 598 -1.45 6.36 -13.70
CA ASP A 598 -1.39 7.45 -14.67
C ASP A 598 -0.09 8.26 -14.56
N PHE A 599 0.30 8.85 -15.68
CA PHE A 599 1.45 9.76 -15.74
C PHE A 599 1.22 10.83 -16.80
N THR A 600 1.56 12.07 -16.46
CA THR A 600 1.55 13.21 -17.39
C THR A 600 2.98 13.65 -17.62
N TYR A 601 3.39 13.76 -18.88
CA TYR A 601 4.76 14.02 -19.28
C TYR A 601 4.82 15.15 -20.32
N THR A 602 5.72 16.10 -20.11
CA THR A 602 5.98 17.21 -21.03
C THR A 602 7.22 16.91 -21.86
N ILE A 603 7.09 16.98 -23.17
CA ILE A 603 8.17 16.79 -24.15
C ILE A 603 8.42 18.14 -24.85
N ASN A 604 9.63 18.68 -24.69
CA ASN A 604 9.99 20.01 -25.20
C ASN A 604 10.88 19.98 -26.47
N ASP A 605 11.42 18.82 -26.83
CA ASP A 605 12.30 18.64 -28.00
C ASP A 605 12.25 17.17 -28.45
N THR A 606 12.94 16.86 -29.54
CA THR A 606 13.17 15.46 -29.92
C THR A 606 13.95 14.73 -28.84
N GLU A 607 13.47 13.55 -28.45
CA GLU A 607 14.15 12.74 -27.45
C GLU A 607 14.02 11.24 -27.77
N GLY A 608 15.02 10.46 -27.33
CA GLY A 608 14.96 9.00 -27.38
C GLY A 608 13.87 8.48 -26.46
N ILE A 609 13.55 7.17 -26.64
CA ILE A 609 12.52 6.49 -25.87
C ILE A 609 12.79 6.56 -24.35
N GLN A 610 11.84 7.07 -23.60
CA GLN A 610 11.86 7.21 -22.15
C GLN A 610 10.92 6.19 -21.51
N ASN A 611 11.33 5.65 -20.37
CA ASN A 611 10.48 4.77 -19.57
C ASN A 611 9.62 5.65 -18.65
N LEU A 612 8.33 5.73 -18.94
CA LEU A 612 7.42 6.51 -18.12
C LEU A 612 7.06 5.73 -16.84
N PRO A 613 7.16 6.34 -15.65
CA PRO A 613 6.85 5.68 -14.40
C PRO A 613 5.40 5.17 -14.38
N TRP A 614 5.17 4.04 -13.69
CA TRP A 614 3.87 3.43 -13.35
C TRP A 614 2.99 2.97 -14.51
N VAL A 615 3.12 3.48 -15.73
CA VAL A 615 2.14 3.27 -16.81
C VAL A 615 2.49 2.16 -17.80
N ALA A 616 3.55 1.40 -17.54
CA ALA A 616 4.00 0.27 -18.39
C ALA A 616 4.13 0.63 -19.89
N MET A 617 4.39 1.87 -20.20
CA MET A 617 4.60 2.39 -21.55
C MET A 617 5.89 3.22 -21.61
N ARG A 618 6.61 3.10 -22.71
CA ARG A 618 7.75 3.97 -23.02
C ARG A 618 7.37 4.87 -24.15
N VAL A 619 7.77 6.13 -24.10
CA VAL A 619 7.46 7.14 -25.11
C VAL A 619 8.74 7.84 -25.53
N GLY A 620 8.84 8.16 -26.82
CA GLY A 620 9.90 8.99 -27.40
C GLY A 620 9.29 10.03 -28.34
N CYS A 621 10.13 10.96 -28.80
CA CYS A 621 9.76 11.99 -29.75
C CYS A 621 10.75 12.02 -30.90
N ASP A 622 10.35 11.51 -32.08
CA ASP A 622 11.16 11.50 -33.29
C ASP A 622 11.16 12.88 -34.00
N VAL A 623 10.07 13.65 -33.88
CA VAL A 623 9.91 14.98 -34.47
C VAL A 623 9.14 15.89 -33.51
N MET A 624 9.74 17.03 -33.15
CA MET A 624 9.08 18.14 -32.47
C MET A 624 9.19 19.39 -33.35
N PRO A 625 8.09 20.08 -33.67
CA PRO A 625 8.16 21.37 -34.39
C PRO A 625 8.97 22.40 -33.60
N GLU A 626 9.74 23.25 -34.28
CA GLU A 626 10.63 24.22 -33.63
C GLU A 626 9.85 25.21 -32.72
N GLY A 627 10.18 25.22 -31.42
CA GLY A 627 9.57 26.11 -30.43
C GLY A 627 8.27 25.60 -29.83
N ASP A 628 7.80 24.39 -30.22
CA ASP A 628 6.62 23.76 -29.67
C ASP A 628 6.99 22.75 -28.55
N SER A 629 5.96 22.31 -27.84
CA SER A 629 6.04 21.28 -26.81
C SER A 629 4.79 20.39 -26.86
N ALA A 630 4.89 19.18 -26.32
CA ALA A 630 3.79 18.24 -26.22
C ALA A 630 3.53 17.87 -24.75
N LEU A 631 2.29 17.97 -24.30
CA LEU A 631 1.81 17.40 -23.05
C LEU A 631 1.20 16.03 -23.38
N VAL A 632 1.76 14.95 -22.85
CA VAL A 632 1.31 13.57 -23.06
C VAL A 632 0.81 13.01 -21.74
N ARG A 633 -0.43 12.53 -21.71
CA ARG A 633 -0.99 11.83 -20.57
C ARG A 633 -1.29 10.38 -20.95
N ILE A 634 -0.83 9.45 -20.10
CA ILE A 634 -1.06 8.02 -20.24
C ILE A 634 -1.73 7.51 -18.99
N GLU A 635 -2.79 6.76 -19.18
CA GLU A 635 -3.50 6.05 -18.12
C GLU A 635 -3.47 4.55 -18.42
N HIS A 636 -2.87 3.77 -17.54
CA HIS A 636 -2.84 2.31 -17.60
C HIS A 636 -3.92 1.78 -16.67
N HIS A 637 -4.99 1.27 -17.24
CA HIS A 637 -6.12 0.69 -16.52
C HIS A 637 -5.88 -0.79 -16.26
N TRP A 638 -6.00 -1.20 -15.00
CA TRP A 638 -5.87 -2.59 -14.55
C TRP A 638 -7.23 -3.31 -14.53
N ALA A 639 -7.99 -3.11 -15.55
CA ALA A 639 -9.31 -3.69 -15.77
C ALA A 639 -9.49 -3.98 -17.26
N ALA A 640 -10.40 -4.89 -17.60
CA ALA A 640 -10.68 -5.22 -18.99
C ALA A 640 -11.16 -4.00 -19.80
N PRO A 641 -10.71 -3.80 -21.03
CA PRO A 641 -11.35 -2.87 -21.95
C PRO A 641 -12.80 -3.28 -22.19
N ASP A 642 -13.63 -2.39 -22.79
CA ASP A 642 -14.95 -2.79 -23.26
C ASP A 642 -14.82 -3.85 -24.35
N ALA A 643 -15.64 -4.90 -24.24
CA ALA A 643 -15.61 -6.01 -25.20
C ALA A 643 -16.04 -5.64 -26.62
N GLY A 644 -16.63 -4.46 -26.83
CA GLY A 644 -17.08 -4.00 -28.13
C GLY A 644 -17.50 -2.54 -28.14
N PRO A 645 -17.79 -1.98 -29.31
CA PRO A 645 -17.75 -2.64 -30.61
C PRO A 645 -16.34 -3.06 -31.04
N VAL A 646 -16.25 -4.11 -31.87
CA VAL A 646 -14.99 -4.62 -32.44
C VAL A 646 -15.15 -4.80 -33.95
N GLU A 647 -14.05 -4.65 -34.69
CA GLU A 647 -14.00 -5.05 -36.12
C GLU A 647 -14.11 -6.59 -36.22
N PRO A 648 -14.68 -7.13 -37.31
CA PRO A 648 -14.97 -8.57 -37.47
C PRO A 648 -13.77 -9.51 -37.33
N TYR A 649 -12.56 -8.99 -37.49
CA TYR A 649 -11.31 -9.77 -37.37
C TYR A 649 -10.67 -9.74 -36.00
N VAL A 650 -11.26 -9.01 -35.03
CA VAL A 650 -10.81 -9.00 -33.64
C VAL A 650 -11.53 -10.12 -32.90
N ASP A 651 -10.80 -11.17 -32.56
CA ASP A 651 -11.37 -12.36 -31.89
C ASP A 651 -11.33 -12.20 -30.38
N GLU A 652 -10.23 -11.70 -29.84
CA GLU A 652 -9.98 -11.56 -28.40
C GLU A 652 -9.31 -10.23 -28.09
N LEU A 653 -9.70 -9.62 -26.99
CA LEU A 653 -9.03 -8.47 -26.35
C LEU A 653 -8.46 -8.89 -25.00
N SER A 654 -7.47 -8.16 -24.47
CA SER A 654 -6.99 -8.32 -23.11
C SER A 654 -8.16 -8.30 -22.13
N THR A 655 -8.19 -9.23 -21.19
CA THR A 655 -9.20 -9.32 -20.12
C THR A 655 -8.77 -8.62 -18.82
N THR A 656 -7.56 -8.09 -18.79
CA THR A 656 -6.91 -7.66 -17.55
C THR A 656 -6.54 -6.18 -17.54
N HIS A 657 -6.15 -5.59 -18.69
CA HIS A 657 -5.67 -4.22 -18.75
C HIS A 657 -5.74 -3.59 -20.16
N PHE A 658 -5.68 -2.26 -20.21
CA PHE A 658 -5.61 -1.45 -21.42
C PHE A 658 -5.06 -0.05 -21.08
N TRP A 659 -4.74 0.75 -22.09
CA TRP A 659 -4.25 2.12 -21.94
C TRP A 659 -5.19 3.12 -22.55
N THR A 660 -5.27 4.31 -21.95
CA THR A 660 -5.79 5.53 -22.55
C THR A 660 -4.63 6.52 -22.74
N VAL A 661 -4.48 7.01 -23.95
CA VAL A 661 -3.49 8.03 -24.32
C VAL A 661 -4.23 9.30 -24.70
N GLY A 662 -3.96 10.37 -23.96
CA GLY A 662 -4.47 11.71 -24.21
C GLY A 662 -3.36 12.74 -24.20
N GLY A 663 -3.69 13.99 -24.43
CA GLY A 663 -2.70 15.05 -24.34
C GLY A 663 -3.00 16.26 -25.22
N ILE A 664 -2.05 17.19 -25.19
CA ILE A 664 -2.07 18.40 -26.01
C ILE A 664 -0.73 18.45 -26.73
N TRP A 665 -0.74 18.23 -28.03
CA TRP A 665 0.49 18.26 -28.82
C TRP A 665 0.29 18.94 -30.17
N PRO A 666 1.35 19.61 -30.69
CA PRO A 666 1.25 20.40 -31.93
C PRO A 666 1.08 19.54 -33.18
N ALA A 667 0.47 20.10 -34.20
CA ALA A 667 0.41 19.47 -35.50
C ALA A 667 1.82 19.22 -36.06
N GLY A 668 2.07 17.97 -36.50
CA GLY A 668 3.37 17.58 -37.04
C GLY A 668 4.37 17.01 -36.03
N VAL A 669 4.03 16.95 -34.75
CA VAL A 669 4.80 16.16 -33.80
C VAL A 669 4.71 14.67 -34.17
N LEU A 670 5.81 13.93 -34.00
CA LEU A 670 5.85 12.49 -34.21
C LEU A 670 6.37 11.84 -32.94
N LEU A 671 5.44 11.23 -32.19
CA LEU A 671 5.73 10.47 -30.98
C LEU A 671 5.81 8.98 -31.31
N ASP A 672 6.79 8.26 -30.77
CA ASP A 672 6.82 6.80 -30.80
C ASP A 672 6.60 6.22 -29.39
N ALA A 673 6.05 5.00 -29.33
CA ALA A 673 5.82 4.35 -28.06
C ALA A 673 6.19 2.86 -28.10
N ARG A 674 6.42 2.27 -26.93
CA ARG A 674 6.67 0.85 -26.76
C ARG A 674 5.80 0.30 -25.67
N LEU A 675 5.01 -0.72 -26.02
CA LEU A 675 4.18 -1.49 -25.11
C LEU A 675 4.71 -2.92 -25.08
N GLN A 676 5.15 -3.35 -23.92
CA GLN A 676 5.70 -4.68 -23.71
C GLN A 676 4.65 -5.56 -23.05
N TYR A 677 4.46 -6.78 -23.54
CA TYR A 677 3.58 -7.76 -22.96
C TYR A 677 4.37 -8.90 -22.31
N TYR A 678 3.79 -9.42 -21.22
CA TYR A 678 4.32 -10.51 -20.44
C TYR A 678 3.19 -11.49 -20.12
N GLY A 679 3.28 -12.68 -20.65
CA GLY A 679 2.33 -13.77 -20.44
C GLY A 679 3.02 -15.13 -20.36
N ASN A 680 4.32 -15.19 -19.99
CA ASN A 680 5.06 -16.45 -19.91
C ASN A 680 4.85 -17.19 -18.57
N ASN A 681 4.12 -16.58 -17.64
CA ASN A 681 3.80 -17.11 -16.32
C ASN A 681 2.33 -16.75 -16.01
N ALA A 682 1.61 -17.65 -15.34
CA ALA A 682 0.20 -17.49 -14.96
C ALA A 682 -0.09 -16.25 -14.08
N ASP A 683 0.92 -15.76 -13.37
CA ASP A 683 0.84 -14.58 -12.51
C ASP A 683 0.90 -13.26 -13.29
N GLN A 684 1.17 -13.29 -14.59
CA GLN A 684 1.33 -12.11 -15.42
C GLN A 684 0.04 -11.70 -16.14
N LEU A 685 -0.14 -10.39 -16.34
CA LEU A 685 -1.36 -9.81 -16.90
C LEU A 685 -1.76 -10.37 -18.28
N ASP A 686 -0.76 -10.71 -19.11
CA ASP A 686 -1.01 -11.15 -20.49
C ASP A 686 -1.05 -12.67 -20.66
N PHE A 687 -1.02 -13.43 -19.55
CA PHE A 687 -0.99 -14.88 -19.60
C PHE A 687 -2.24 -15.48 -20.28
N GLU A 688 -3.43 -14.98 -19.95
CA GLU A 688 -4.67 -15.47 -20.54
C GLU A 688 -4.68 -15.28 -22.06
N LEU A 689 -4.15 -14.15 -22.54
CA LEU A 689 -4.11 -13.82 -23.95
C LEU A 689 -2.95 -14.51 -24.69
N TYR A 690 -1.73 -14.48 -24.14
CA TYR A 690 -0.51 -14.88 -24.86
C TYR A 690 0.21 -16.10 -24.28
N GLY A 691 -0.18 -16.64 -23.14
CA GLY A 691 0.55 -17.70 -22.44
C GLY A 691 0.65 -19.02 -23.20
N ASN A 692 -0.33 -19.35 -24.06
CA ASN A 692 -0.30 -20.55 -24.88
C ASN A 692 0.38 -20.35 -26.23
N THR A 693 0.16 -19.22 -26.86
CA THR A 693 0.71 -18.85 -28.17
C THR A 693 0.52 -17.36 -28.39
N GLU A 694 1.45 -16.73 -29.08
CA GLU A 694 1.37 -15.34 -29.52
C GLU A 694 0.86 -15.23 -30.99
N GLU A 695 0.59 -16.39 -31.65
CA GLU A 695 0.07 -16.38 -33.01
C GLU A 695 -1.19 -15.50 -33.10
N ASN A 696 -1.29 -14.73 -34.18
CA ASN A 696 -2.36 -13.78 -34.45
C ASN A 696 -2.48 -12.62 -33.42
N GLY A 697 -1.42 -12.40 -32.62
CA GLY A 697 -1.34 -11.26 -31.73
C GLY A 697 -1.18 -9.95 -32.48
N PHE A 698 -1.88 -8.91 -32.07
CA PHE A 698 -1.73 -7.56 -32.60
C PHE A 698 -2.06 -6.52 -31.53
N LEU A 699 -1.71 -5.26 -31.81
CA LEU A 699 -2.08 -4.13 -30.98
C LEU A 699 -3.40 -3.54 -31.49
N ALA A 700 -4.46 -3.60 -30.68
CA ALA A 700 -5.74 -2.97 -30.97
C ALA A 700 -5.72 -1.50 -30.53
N TRP A 701 -6.45 -0.66 -31.28
CA TRP A 701 -6.63 0.76 -31.01
C TRP A 701 -8.05 1.22 -31.36
N ARG A 702 -8.53 2.23 -30.62
CA ARG A 702 -9.74 3.00 -30.99
C ARG A 702 -9.60 4.46 -30.55
N PRO A 703 -10.19 5.45 -31.23
CA PRO A 703 -10.09 6.85 -30.83
C PRO A 703 -10.82 7.17 -29.52
N ASP A 704 -11.93 6.51 -29.25
CA ASP A 704 -12.75 6.65 -28.05
C ASP A 704 -13.63 5.41 -27.81
N ALA A 705 -14.38 5.38 -26.72
CA ALA A 705 -15.21 4.24 -26.34
C ALA A 705 -16.38 3.95 -27.31
N SER A 706 -16.82 4.91 -28.11
CA SER A 706 -17.90 4.74 -29.11
C SER A 706 -17.46 4.05 -30.41
N ALA A 707 -16.15 4.06 -30.67
CA ALA A 707 -15.57 3.46 -31.87
C ALA A 707 -15.27 1.98 -31.69
N ALA A 708 -15.26 1.23 -32.81
CA ALA A 708 -14.87 -0.17 -32.79
C ALA A 708 -13.36 -0.32 -32.55
N TRP A 709 -12.97 -1.33 -31.78
CA TRP A 709 -11.60 -1.78 -31.67
C TRP A 709 -11.13 -2.30 -33.02
N GLN A 710 -10.02 -1.79 -33.49
CA GLN A 710 -9.39 -2.14 -34.75
C GLN A 710 -7.89 -2.31 -34.59
N GLU A 711 -7.22 -2.90 -35.57
CA GLU A 711 -5.78 -2.98 -35.56
C GLU A 711 -5.16 -1.57 -35.53
N CYS A 712 -4.24 -1.34 -34.58
CA CYS A 712 -3.46 -0.11 -34.54
C CYS A 712 -2.68 0.05 -35.85
N LEU A 713 -2.62 1.26 -36.40
CA LEU A 713 -1.81 1.55 -37.54
C LEU A 713 -0.41 2.02 -37.14
N ASP A 714 0.57 1.90 -38.04
CA ASP A 714 1.94 2.40 -37.85
C ASP A 714 2.65 1.79 -36.64
N TYR A 715 2.65 0.45 -36.53
CA TYR A 715 3.42 -0.26 -35.51
C TYR A 715 4.28 -1.39 -36.05
N GLU A 716 5.31 -1.78 -35.29
CA GLU A 716 6.15 -2.95 -35.51
C GLU A 716 5.89 -3.93 -34.35
N TRP A 717 5.59 -5.20 -34.67
CA TRP A 717 5.48 -6.25 -33.67
C TRP A 717 6.78 -7.06 -33.58
N GLN A 718 7.30 -7.23 -32.38
CA GLN A 718 8.53 -7.94 -32.08
C GLN A 718 8.25 -9.03 -31.02
N PRO A 719 7.69 -10.19 -31.43
CA PRO A 719 7.32 -11.24 -30.49
C PRO A 719 8.54 -12.04 -29.95
N GLY A 720 9.72 -11.92 -30.54
CA GLY A 720 10.87 -12.77 -30.24
C GLY A 720 10.64 -14.23 -30.67
N SER A 721 9.85 -14.98 -29.90
CA SER A 721 9.40 -16.34 -30.20
C SER A 721 7.90 -16.45 -29.97
N LEU A 722 7.13 -16.98 -30.91
CA LEU A 722 5.67 -17.06 -30.81
C LEU A 722 5.12 -18.00 -29.70
N THR A 723 5.99 -18.53 -28.86
CA THR A 723 5.64 -19.50 -27.80
C THR A 723 6.23 -19.17 -26.45
N ASN A 724 6.82 -17.97 -26.27
CA ASN A 724 7.42 -17.57 -25.00
C ASN A 724 6.58 -16.57 -24.19
N GLY A 725 5.43 -16.15 -24.72
CA GLY A 725 4.50 -15.25 -24.04
C GLY A 725 5.05 -13.84 -23.77
N ALA A 726 6.17 -13.44 -24.38
CA ALA A 726 6.79 -12.15 -24.13
C ALA A 726 7.25 -11.47 -25.42
N GLY A 727 6.91 -10.21 -25.57
CA GLY A 727 7.27 -9.44 -26.76
C GLY A 727 6.98 -7.96 -26.61
N LEU A 728 7.09 -7.25 -27.73
CA LEU A 728 7.03 -5.80 -27.77
C LEU A 728 6.24 -5.33 -28.99
N PHE A 729 5.32 -4.42 -28.78
CA PHE A 729 4.72 -3.60 -29.82
C PHE A 729 5.39 -2.23 -29.81
N ARG A 730 5.97 -1.84 -30.92
CA ARG A 730 6.51 -0.52 -31.15
C ARG A 730 5.57 0.28 -32.03
N VAL A 731 4.92 1.28 -31.46
CA VAL A 731 4.07 2.24 -32.17
C VAL A 731 4.97 3.32 -32.76
N LEU A 732 4.94 3.52 -34.08
CA LEU A 732 5.80 4.48 -34.79
C LEU A 732 5.19 5.88 -34.85
N ASN A 733 3.88 5.98 -34.60
CA ASN A 733 3.13 7.23 -34.55
C ASN A 733 2.03 7.09 -33.48
N LEU A 734 2.37 7.47 -32.25
CA LEU A 734 1.45 7.40 -31.12
C LEU A 734 0.30 8.37 -31.33
N ARG A 735 -0.93 7.88 -31.20
CA ARG A 735 -2.17 8.64 -31.35
C ARG A 735 -2.91 8.70 -30.04
N GLN A 736 -3.71 9.72 -29.88
CA GLN A 736 -4.71 9.75 -28.79
C GLN A 736 -5.75 8.67 -29.02
N GLY A 737 -6.25 8.10 -27.93
CA GLY A 737 -7.23 7.02 -27.93
C GLY A 737 -6.89 5.89 -26.97
N GLN A 738 -7.56 4.78 -27.12
CA GLN A 738 -7.38 3.60 -26.29
C GLN A 738 -6.56 2.53 -27.01
N TYR A 739 -5.71 1.82 -26.26
CA TYR A 739 -4.84 0.75 -26.75
C TYR A 739 -5.04 -0.50 -25.92
N ALA A 740 -5.16 -1.66 -26.55
CA ALA A 740 -5.26 -2.95 -25.89
C ALA A 740 -4.49 -4.03 -26.65
N PHE A 741 -3.96 -5.01 -25.96
CA PHE A 741 -3.46 -6.21 -26.61
C PHE A 741 -4.63 -7.08 -27.09
N ALA A 742 -4.46 -7.71 -28.25
CA ALA A 742 -5.51 -8.43 -28.92
C ALA A 742 -5.00 -9.64 -29.72
N LYS A 743 -5.93 -10.53 -30.07
CA LYS A 743 -5.76 -11.57 -31.08
C LYS A 743 -6.87 -11.53 -32.11
N GLY A 744 -6.55 -11.97 -33.31
CA GLY A 744 -7.51 -12.09 -34.40
C GLY A 744 -6.89 -12.29 -35.75
N ASP A 745 -7.69 -12.52 -36.75
CA ASP A 745 -7.22 -12.74 -38.11
C ASP A 745 -7.21 -11.43 -38.92
N VAL A 746 -6.24 -10.54 -38.57
CA VAL A 746 -6.06 -9.27 -39.29
C VAL A 746 -5.67 -9.45 -40.78
N ALA A 747 -5.35 -10.67 -41.21
CA ALA A 747 -5.12 -11.01 -42.58
C ALA A 747 -6.41 -11.38 -43.35
N ALA A 748 -7.51 -11.69 -42.64
CA ALA A 748 -8.77 -12.17 -43.23
C ALA A 748 -9.66 -11.07 -43.80
N ASP A 749 -9.38 -9.78 -43.49
CA ASP A 749 -10.15 -8.64 -44.05
C ASP A 749 -9.69 -8.24 -45.45
N VAL A 750 -9.33 -9.23 -46.24
CA VAL A 750 -9.24 -9.06 -47.68
C VAL A 750 -10.65 -9.32 -48.24
N SER A 751 -11.51 -8.31 -48.16
CA SER A 751 -12.74 -8.31 -48.98
C SER A 751 -12.31 -8.58 -50.46
N THR A 752 -12.92 -9.60 -51.04
CA THR A 752 -12.76 -9.98 -52.47
C THR A 752 -13.16 -8.82 -53.39
N LEU A 753 -12.26 -7.84 -53.50
CA LEU A 753 -12.33 -6.87 -54.57
C LEU A 753 -11.35 -7.29 -55.68
N GLU A 754 -11.84 -7.31 -56.88
CA GLU A 754 -11.12 -7.74 -58.09
C GLU A 754 -9.69 -7.19 -58.17
N PRO A 755 -8.65 -7.98 -58.42
CA PRO A 755 -7.26 -7.56 -58.47
C PRO A 755 -7.01 -6.79 -59.77
N ASN A 756 -7.04 -5.46 -59.75
CA ASN A 756 -6.69 -4.63 -60.90
C ASN A 756 -6.05 -3.30 -60.53
N GLN A 757 -5.03 -3.34 -59.66
CA GLN A 757 -4.10 -2.21 -59.55
C GLN A 757 -2.67 -2.67 -59.87
N THR A 758 -2.00 -1.98 -60.83
CA THR A 758 -0.57 -2.18 -61.03
C THR A 758 0.21 -1.36 -59.99
N LEU A 759 0.99 -2.05 -59.18
CA LEU A 759 1.92 -1.53 -58.17
C LEU A 759 3.35 -1.68 -58.72
N GLN A 760 4.12 -0.57 -58.77
CA GLN A 760 5.55 -0.64 -59.11
C GLN A 760 6.38 -0.30 -57.89
N LEU A 761 7.39 -1.16 -57.57
CA LEU A 761 8.32 -1.03 -56.46
C LEU A 761 9.75 -0.84 -56.96
N TRP A 762 10.48 0.15 -56.37
CA TRP A 762 11.93 0.32 -56.66
C TRP A 762 12.67 1.08 -55.52
N PRO A 763 13.96 0.83 -55.32
CA PRO A 763 14.72 -0.30 -55.84
C PRO A 763 14.27 -1.63 -55.25
N ASN A 764 14.42 -2.71 -55.98
CA ASN A 764 14.20 -4.07 -55.44
C ASN A 764 15.35 -4.95 -55.99
N PRO A 765 16.29 -5.41 -55.19
CA PRO A 765 16.39 -5.28 -53.72
C PRO A 765 16.59 -3.86 -53.19
N VAL A 766 16.10 -3.61 -51.98
CA VAL A 766 16.14 -2.31 -51.29
C VAL A 766 17.07 -2.35 -50.07
N GLN A 767 17.71 -1.21 -49.74
CA GLN A 767 18.52 -1.05 -48.53
C GLN A 767 17.92 -0.09 -47.52
N GLU A 768 17.48 1.09 -47.96
CA GLU A 768 17.06 2.17 -47.08
C GLU A 768 15.62 2.61 -47.30
N THR A 769 15.25 2.93 -48.53
CA THR A 769 13.93 3.46 -48.86
C THR A 769 13.33 2.71 -50.04
N LEU A 770 12.15 2.16 -49.84
CA LEU A 770 11.33 1.51 -50.91
C LEU A 770 10.35 2.54 -51.44
N ASN A 771 10.43 2.79 -52.76
CA ASN A 771 9.49 3.68 -53.44
C ASN A 771 8.37 2.85 -54.08
N LEU A 772 7.14 3.37 -53.99
CA LEU A 772 5.95 2.79 -54.57
C LEU A 772 5.35 3.79 -55.57
N GLN A 773 4.91 3.28 -56.72
CA GLN A 773 4.07 4.01 -57.65
C GLN A 773 2.75 3.26 -57.80
N LEU A 774 1.65 3.97 -57.54
CA LEU A 774 0.29 3.45 -57.55
C LEU A 774 -0.49 4.03 -58.71
N GLU A 775 -1.31 3.23 -59.35
CA GLU A 775 -2.24 3.75 -60.40
C GLU A 775 -3.38 4.55 -59.77
N GLN A 776 -3.89 4.10 -58.61
CA GLN A 776 -4.87 4.81 -57.79
C GLN A 776 -4.30 5.13 -56.43
N PRO A 777 -4.64 6.26 -55.85
CA PRO A 777 -4.16 6.64 -54.54
C PRO A 777 -4.80 5.77 -53.47
N VAL A 778 -4.03 5.46 -52.42
CA VAL A 778 -4.45 4.62 -51.29
C VAL A 778 -4.38 5.41 -49.98
N GLU A 779 -5.10 4.94 -48.95
CA GLU A 779 -5.14 5.55 -47.65
C GLU A 779 -4.11 4.93 -46.68
N SER A 780 -3.68 3.69 -46.96
CA SER A 780 -2.70 2.99 -46.13
C SER A 780 -1.88 1.98 -46.95
N VAL A 781 -0.73 1.59 -46.37
CA VAL A 781 0.15 0.55 -46.94
C VAL A 781 0.63 -0.34 -45.80
N ARG A 782 0.64 -1.65 -46.00
CA ARG A 782 1.12 -2.64 -45.05
C ARG A 782 2.28 -3.44 -45.68
N ILE A 783 3.31 -3.75 -44.87
CA ILE A 783 4.39 -4.66 -45.23
C ILE A 783 4.27 -5.91 -44.35
N THR A 784 4.28 -7.08 -44.99
CA THR A 784 4.32 -8.35 -44.29
C THR A 784 5.62 -9.09 -44.57
N ASP A 785 6.09 -9.92 -43.68
CA ASP A 785 7.20 -10.84 -43.89
C ASP A 785 6.77 -12.06 -44.74
N ALA A 786 7.71 -12.98 -44.99
CA ALA A 786 7.46 -14.19 -45.79
C ALA A 786 6.46 -15.15 -45.14
N LEU A 787 6.14 -15.00 -43.88
CA LEU A 787 5.13 -15.77 -43.12
C LEU A 787 3.76 -15.07 -43.06
N GLY A 788 3.62 -13.90 -43.72
CA GLY A 788 2.38 -13.12 -43.73
C GLY A 788 2.20 -12.18 -42.56
N ARG A 789 3.13 -12.14 -41.58
CA ARG A 789 3.07 -11.27 -40.41
C ARG A 789 3.31 -9.83 -40.81
N THR A 790 2.45 -8.91 -40.36
CA THR A 790 2.65 -7.47 -40.56
C THR A 790 3.85 -7.00 -39.77
N VAL A 791 4.85 -6.46 -40.45
CA VAL A 791 6.09 -5.92 -39.90
C VAL A 791 6.17 -4.41 -39.99
N TYR A 792 5.32 -3.79 -40.80
CA TYR A 792 5.22 -2.35 -40.95
C TYR A 792 3.86 -1.95 -41.53
N ARG A 793 3.27 -0.86 -41.04
CA ARG A 793 2.05 -0.27 -41.57
C ARG A 793 2.16 1.25 -41.57
N MET A 794 1.64 1.89 -42.60
CA MET A 794 1.62 3.34 -42.78
C MET A 794 0.21 3.80 -43.16
N GLN A 795 -0.34 4.71 -42.38
CA GLN A 795 -1.56 5.46 -42.72
C GLN A 795 -1.13 6.77 -43.42
N LEU A 796 -1.83 7.17 -44.45
CA LEU A 796 -1.52 8.36 -45.18
C LEU A 796 -2.48 9.49 -44.82
N THR A 797 -1.94 10.62 -44.41
CA THR A 797 -2.72 11.83 -44.09
C THR A 797 -3.33 12.50 -45.32
N GLU A 798 -2.75 12.24 -46.50
CA GLU A 798 -3.26 12.67 -47.81
C GLU A 798 -3.20 11.52 -48.80
N ILE A 799 -4.19 11.42 -49.64
CA ILE A 799 -4.27 10.41 -50.72
C ILE A 799 -3.18 10.66 -51.76
N GLN A 800 -2.17 9.79 -51.84
CA GLN A 800 -0.99 9.92 -52.70
C GLN A 800 -0.87 8.76 -53.70
N LYS A 801 -0.24 9.03 -54.83
CA LYS A 801 0.08 8.02 -55.86
C LYS A 801 1.52 7.55 -55.84
N THR A 802 2.37 8.27 -55.14
CA THR A 802 3.78 7.91 -55.00
C THR A 802 4.17 7.99 -53.55
N LEU A 803 4.77 6.90 -52.99
CA LEU A 803 5.16 6.81 -51.62
C LEU A 803 6.63 6.42 -51.51
N ALA A 804 7.30 6.94 -50.48
CA ALA A 804 8.64 6.52 -50.10
C ALA A 804 8.59 5.94 -48.68
N ILE A 805 8.80 4.65 -48.57
CA ILE A 805 8.73 3.93 -47.28
C ILE A 805 10.13 3.65 -46.77
N PRO A 806 10.49 4.13 -45.57
CA PRO A 806 11.76 3.80 -44.95
C PRO A 806 11.74 2.33 -44.48
N VAL A 807 12.67 1.52 -45.03
CA VAL A 807 12.80 0.09 -44.73
C VAL A 807 14.15 -0.24 -44.07
N GLN A 808 14.89 0.75 -43.60
CA GLN A 808 16.20 0.56 -42.98
C GLN A 808 16.16 -0.35 -41.76
N ARG A 809 15.03 -0.38 -41.09
CA ARG A 809 14.80 -1.14 -39.85
C ARG A 809 14.35 -2.58 -40.08
N LEU A 810 13.97 -2.94 -41.31
CA LEU A 810 13.68 -4.32 -41.65
C LEU A 810 14.97 -5.13 -41.79
N GLU A 811 14.97 -6.33 -41.28
CA GLU A 811 16.09 -7.26 -41.47
C GLU A 811 16.19 -7.71 -42.93
N ALA A 812 17.35 -8.23 -43.34
CA ALA A 812 17.51 -8.75 -44.69
C ALA A 812 16.59 -9.97 -44.89
N GLY A 813 15.71 -9.91 -45.90
CA GLY A 813 14.72 -10.94 -46.16
C GLY A 813 13.73 -10.63 -47.25
N LEU A 814 12.77 -11.53 -47.48
CA LEU A 814 11.66 -11.39 -48.43
C LEU A 814 10.45 -10.77 -47.70
N TYR A 815 9.89 -9.73 -48.27
CA TYR A 815 8.73 -9.02 -47.76
C TYR A 815 7.67 -8.81 -48.85
N HIS A 816 6.43 -8.55 -48.39
CA HIS A 816 5.31 -8.24 -49.28
C HIS A 816 4.69 -6.89 -48.89
N ILE A 817 4.50 -5.99 -49.89
CA ILE A 817 3.62 -4.84 -49.75
C ILE A 817 2.19 -5.29 -49.99
N VAL A 818 1.29 -4.92 -49.10
CA VAL A 818 -0.14 -5.20 -49.18
C VAL A 818 -0.90 -3.87 -49.13
N LEU A 819 -1.72 -3.62 -50.13
CA LEU A 819 -2.59 -2.43 -50.21
C LEU A 819 -3.99 -2.74 -49.66
N PRO A 820 -4.78 -1.74 -49.22
CA PRO A 820 -6.17 -1.93 -48.81
C PRO A 820 -7.06 -2.59 -49.84
N THR A 821 -6.69 -2.50 -51.13
CA THR A 821 -7.38 -3.14 -52.27
C THR A 821 -7.08 -4.63 -52.39
N GLY A 822 -6.26 -5.21 -51.52
CA GLY A 822 -5.79 -6.61 -51.59
C GLY A 822 -4.63 -6.83 -52.58
N THR A 823 -4.18 -5.79 -53.31
CA THR A 823 -3.02 -5.89 -54.20
C THR A 823 -1.76 -6.15 -53.41
N THR A 824 -1.04 -7.22 -53.73
CA THR A 824 0.21 -7.60 -53.06
C THR A 824 1.36 -7.67 -54.01
N GLN A 825 2.56 -7.14 -53.63
CA GLN A 825 3.78 -7.28 -54.40
C GLN A 825 5.01 -7.47 -53.53
N SER A 826 5.90 -8.40 -53.92
CA SER A 826 7.06 -8.78 -53.11
C SER A 826 8.27 -7.90 -53.39
N PHE A 827 9.09 -7.68 -52.39
CA PHE A 827 10.40 -7.05 -52.46
C PHE A 827 11.42 -7.76 -51.57
N ILE A 828 12.69 -7.55 -51.85
CA ILE A 828 13.81 -8.10 -51.09
C ILE A 828 14.51 -6.94 -50.37
N LYS A 829 14.64 -7.07 -49.05
CA LYS A 829 15.45 -6.18 -48.23
C LYS A 829 16.85 -6.79 -48.08
N ASN A 830 17.89 -6.02 -48.41
CA ASN A 830 19.28 -6.40 -48.31
C ASN A 830 19.91 -5.85 -47.01
#